data_9d65290c7f5db15473120e61053c0b71
#
_entry.id   9d65290c7f5db15473120e61053c0b71
#
_cell.length_a   1.000
_cell.length_b   1.000
_cell.length_c   1.000
_cell.angle_alpha   90.00
_cell.angle_beta   90.00
_cell.angle_gamma   90.00
#
_symmetry.space_group_name_H-M   'P 1'
#
loop_
_entity.id
_entity.type
_entity.pdbx_description
1 polymer ?
#
loop_
_entity_poly.entity_id
_entity_poly.type
_entity_poly.pdbx_seq_one_letter_code
_entity_poly.pdbx_strand_id
1 'polypeptide(L)'
;MTAFSKRTSKQTKQTLQPLFLNASAVLGLVAVPCAMGGRHPIGYLFLTAAALVAVLGWIARVASMPRQQYRIGIAEALFACGLLIGCVQLVPLSPTLLSLISPRLSAWFPFLNEMPTSAAGLGGWNRVSVVPGETLRGLGIFLSQGILVTIFAQRAGHTNEIHRLLNVIVFATGILATIGIAQYLAGNGKYLWFYDFLYNDASGVVKGTFTNRNHFASFLALGWGAVGWFTFCTSSNGRPVHQTGRVAKHFSTTQNVYAAGSLRTVSGFLLLAMVTFAGALSLSRGGILAIATAALVSLISFKCIGVIGWRSTLAIGCTAALVVSALFIHGLDQVSGRLDDFFDETHFANGFGRLDVWKAACSAVTDFPILGTGIGSHAEVSPIYMPATNGIVFTHAENSYLNLAVETGLVGLFLGGIGIVAAIVATVILLRKGTHEEKLIATAFGAALAAGGVHAATDFIWYVPACSTLLFLAGATMISLASRRCALLPACTFELDRISASIAGMFLLVVLGATGFQQFRSAFAQPHWETAVRDNASLAAIAFAPPEKSSTADDNSDADDSTASITNILPAESIDPEVGKAIDTLSRMISSLEQVLLFRPDHPHAWSTLAIARLERFGLRRRASGFRATLCDLEQAALASEFSSRESFELWLRETLGDDVDELVRARHDALESVDNNPLSGEAWCVLARLSFLFSPDPERARHLIDQACVVRPHNGQVLFEAGNAALINGDTERAWSLWRQSFAASRSQRQMVLRALLHAVPASEVCRLLSPDLDGLRAIDVMWSFRSTPEEMRDVRQQRLLAVQKQLELFESMDRVKAPPLRLEAASLQKRLGDIDAAAATLEMALNMDPGLFDPHRMLIDVAMDRHDWTTARREVEWCLMRRPESSSLKILLTKAVLAASHNENSLENTSPQR
;
A
#
# COMPACT_ATOMS: atom_id res chain seq x y z
N MET A 1 12.70 -48.96 -41.58
CA MET A 1 13.06 -48.22 -40.29
C MET A 1 12.88 -46.72 -40.36
N THR A 2 13.12 -46.05 -41.48
CA THR A 2 13.02 -44.53 -41.59
C THR A 2 11.61 -43.96 -41.53
N ALA A 3 10.56 -44.70 -41.95
CA ALA A 3 9.18 -44.20 -41.89
C ALA A 3 8.55 -44.33 -40.49
N PHE A 4 8.97 -45.30 -39.69
CA PHE A 4 8.51 -45.49 -38.30
C PHE A 4 9.13 -44.44 -37.38
N SER A 5 10.43 -44.08 -37.57
CA SER A 5 11.11 -43.03 -36.85
C SER A 5 10.51 -41.64 -37.13
N LYS A 6 10.11 -41.35 -38.38
CA LYS A 6 9.45 -40.08 -38.73
C LYS A 6 8.00 -39.99 -38.17
N ARG A 7 7.28 -41.08 -38.03
CA ARG A 7 5.92 -41.11 -37.46
C ARG A 7 5.95 -40.93 -35.95
N THR A 8 6.86 -41.57 -35.23
CA THR A 8 7.06 -41.39 -33.79
C THR A 8 7.54 -39.97 -33.45
N SER A 9 8.49 -39.40 -34.22
CA SER A 9 8.95 -38.01 -34.07
C SER A 9 7.83 -36.98 -34.31
N LYS A 10 6.94 -37.24 -35.26
CA LYS A 10 5.80 -36.34 -35.54
C LYS A 10 4.72 -36.42 -34.45
N GLN A 11 4.44 -37.66 -33.94
CA GLN A 11 3.51 -37.86 -32.83
C GLN A 11 4.02 -37.26 -31.51
N THR A 12 5.31 -37.39 -31.19
CA THR A 12 5.93 -36.81 -29.99
C THR A 12 5.93 -35.28 -30.03
N LYS A 13 6.17 -34.68 -31.21
CA LYS A 13 6.13 -33.20 -31.38
C LYS A 13 4.71 -32.63 -31.31
N GLN A 14 3.66 -33.41 -31.70
CA GLN A 14 2.26 -32.97 -31.58
C GLN A 14 1.75 -33.01 -30.12
N THR A 15 2.35 -33.80 -29.24
CA THR A 15 1.98 -33.89 -27.82
C THR A 15 2.64 -32.86 -26.95
N LEU A 16 3.81 -32.33 -27.32
CA LEU A 16 4.56 -31.36 -26.52
C LEU A 16 3.92 -29.94 -26.43
N GLN A 17 3.36 -29.44 -27.53
CA GLN A 17 2.80 -28.09 -27.57
C GLN A 17 1.63 -27.85 -26.58
N PRO A 18 0.61 -28.74 -26.49
CA PRO A 18 -0.44 -28.56 -25.47
C PRO A 18 0.11 -28.58 -24.04
N LEU A 19 1.19 -29.32 -23.79
CA LEU A 19 1.84 -29.38 -22.47
C LEU A 19 2.44 -28.00 -22.09
N PHE A 20 3.19 -27.36 -22.98
CA PHE A 20 3.75 -26.04 -22.76
C PHE A 20 2.68 -24.98 -22.52
N LEU A 21 1.59 -24.99 -23.32
CA LEU A 21 0.48 -24.04 -23.15
C LEU A 21 -0.27 -24.25 -21.83
N ASN A 22 -0.51 -25.50 -21.45
CA ASN A 22 -1.13 -25.80 -20.16
C ASN A 22 -0.21 -25.37 -18.99
N ALA A 23 1.09 -25.66 -19.07
CA ALA A 23 2.07 -25.24 -18.08
C ALA A 23 2.14 -23.69 -17.97
N SER A 24 2.16 -23.00 -19.10
CA SER A 24 2.11 -21.54 -19.16
C SER A 24 0.82 -20.98 -18.53
N ALA A 25 -0.35 -21.57 -18.83
CA ALA A 25 -1.61 -21.15 -18.22
C ALA A 25 -1.63 -21.40 -16.69
N VAL A 26 -1.11 -22.53 -16.22
CA VAL A 26 -1.01 -22.81 -14.78
C VAL A 26 -0.05 -21.84 -14.10
N LEU A 27 1.12 -21.56 -14.68
CA LEU A 27 2.03 -20.57 -14.15
C LEU A 27 1.37 -19.18 -14.06
N GLY A 28 0.73 -18.73 -15.15
CA GLY A 28 0.13 -17.39 -15.21
C GLY A 28 -1.12 -17.23 -14.34
N LEU A 29 -1.95 -18.27 -14.20
CA LEU A 29 -3.26 -18.16 -13.56
C LEU A 29 -3.34 -18.85 -12.18
N VAL A 30 -2.34 -19.63 -11.77
CA VAL A 30 -2.28 -20.27 -10.44
C VAL A 30 -1.06 -19.79 -9.67
N ALA A 31 0.16 -19.92 -10.24
CA ALA A 31 1.37 -19.55 -9.50
C ALA A 31 1.49 -18.04 -9.27
N VAL A 32 1.15 -17.22 -10.27
CA VAL A 32 1.17 -15.75 -10.13
C VAL A 32 0.24 -15.28 -9.01
N PRO A 33 -1.05 -15.67 -8.93
CA PRO A 33 -1.91 -15.32 -7.81
C PRO A 33 -1.40 -15.78 -6.44
N CYS A 34 -0.74 -16.94 -6.37
CA CYS A 34 -0.16 -17.47 -5.13
C CYS A 34 1.00 -16.61 -4.59
N ALA A 35 1.63 -15.80 -5.42
CA ALA A 35 2.69 -14.86 -5.02
C ALA A 35 2.11 -13.45 -4.74
N MET A 36 1.32 -13.31 -3.69
CA MET A 36 0.67 -12.06 -3.25
C MET A 36 -0.19 -11.39 -4.34
N GLY A 37 -0.99 -12.20 -5.08
CA GLY A 37 -1.75 -11.69 -6.22
C GLY A 37 -0.89 -11.30 -7.41
N GLY A 38 0.38 -11.72 -7.42
CA GLY A 38 1.37 -11.36 -8.43
C GLY A 38 2.08 -10.03 -8.15
N ARG A 39 1.84 -9.35 -7.04
CA ARG A 39 2.50 -8.08 -6.67
C ARG A 39 3.87 -8.27 -6.02
N HIS A 40 4.16 -9.44 -5.50
CA HIS A 40 5.49 -9.78 -5.02
C HIS A 40 6.46 -9.99 -6.20
N PRO A 41 7.75 -9.61 -6.12
CA PRO A 41 8.71 -9.81 -7.21
C PRO A 41 8.79 -11.25 -7.74
N ILE A 42 8.58 -12.25 -6.90
CA ILE A 42 8.44 -13.67 -7.31
C ILE A 42 7.24 -13.87 -8.23
N GLY A 43 6.15 -13.13 -8.03
CA GLY A 43 4.98 -13.18 -8.90
C GLY A 43 5.27 -12.65 -10.31
N TYR A 44 6.06 -11.59 -10.43
CA TYR A 44 6.53 -11.09 -11.72
C TYR A 44 7.43 -12.10 -12.43
N LEU A 45 8.30 -12.79 -11.66
CA LEU A 45 9.15 -13.84 -12.19
C LEU A 45 8.31 -15.02 -12.73
N PHE A 46 7.26 -15.45 -12.01
CA PHE A 46 6.34 -16.49 -12.48
C PHE A 46 5.59 -16.06 -13.74
N LEU A 47 5.18 -14.79 -13.85
CA LEU A 47 4.53 -14.26 -15.04
C LEU A 47 5.47 -14.30 -16.26
N THR A 48 6.73 -13.86 -16.08
CA THR A 48 7.73 -13.90 -17.14
C THR A 48 8.07 -15.35 -17.51
N ALA A 49 8.17 -16.26 -16.55
CA ALA A 49 8.33 -17.68 -16.79
C ALA A 49 7.14 -18.27 -17.58
N ALA A 50 5.91 -17.87 -17.27
CA ALA A 50 4.73 -18.26 -18.03
C ALA A 50 4.84 -17.81 -19.50
N ALA A 51 5.26 -16.57 -19.74
CA ALA A 51 5.48 -16.07 -21.10
C ALA A 51 6.62 -16.81 -21.82
N LEU A 52 7.74 -17.11 -21.16
CA LEU A 52 8.84 -17.91 -21.71
C LEU A 52 8.39 -19.31 -22.12
N VAL A 53 7.65 -19.99 -21.24
CA VAL A 53 7.08 -21.34 -21.52
C VAL A 53 6.11 -21.28 -22.70
N ALA A 54 5.29 -20.23 -22.81
CA ALA A 54 4.40 -20.04 -23.96
C ALA A 54 5.18 -19.84 -25.26
N VAL A 55 6.25 -19.05 -25.27
CA VAL A 55 7.14 -18.84 -26.44
C VAL A 55 7.83 -20.14 -26.84
N LEU A 56 8.32 -20.92 -25.87
CA LEU A 56 8.90 -22.25 -26.16
C LEU A 56 7.88 -23.18 -26.82
N GLY A 57 6.64 -23.18 -26.32
CA GLY A 57 5.54 -23.93 -26.95
C GLY A 57 5.22 -23.46 -28.37
N TRP A 58 5.30 -22.15 -28.59
CA TRP A 58 5.13 -21.54 -29.91
C TRP A 58 6.27 -21.94 -30.87
N ILE A 59 7.54 -21.87 -30.44
CA ILE A 59 8.71 -22.32 -31.23
C ILE A 59 8.61 -23.80 -31.57
N ALA A 60 8.24 -24.65 -30.61
CA ALA A 60 8.04 -26.09 -30.86
C ALA A 60 7.01 -26.34 -31.95
N ARG A 61 5.96 -25.51 -32.02
CA ARG A 61 4.95 -25.60 -33.09
C ARG A 61 5.53 -25.13 -34.44
N VAL A 62 6.21 -24.00 -34.48
CA VAL A 62 6.84 -23.46 -35.71
C VAL A 62 7.80 -24.48 -36.29
N ALA A 63 8.57 -25.17 -35.46
CA ALA A 63 9.49 -26.22 -35.90
C ALA A 63 8.81 -27.39 -36.59
N SER A 64 7.51 -27.60 -36.35
CA SER A 64 6.74 -28.70 -36.93
C SER A 64 5.95 -28.34 -38.19
N MET A 65 5.86 -27.07 -38.55
CA MET A 65 5.09 -26.57 -39.71
C MET A 65 5.95 -25.66 -40.61
N PRO A 66 5.91 -25.84 -41.96
CA PRO A 66 6.75 -25.09 -42.90
C PRO A 66 6.32 -23.61 -43.02
N ARG A 67 5.03 -23.33 -42.91
CA ARG A 67 4.43 -21.98 -42.92
C ARG A 67 3.32 -21.93 -41.89
N GLN A 68 3.17 -20.78 -41.23
CA GLN A 68 2.07 -20.52 -40.30
C GLN A 68 1.40 -19.20 -40.62
N GLN A 69 0.08 -19.24 -40.59
CA GLN A 69 -0.76 -18.07 -40.68
C GLN A 69 -0.90 -17.45 -39.28
N TYR A 70 -0.59 -16.17 -39.17
CA TYR A 70 -0.78 -15.35 -37.99
C TYR A 70 -1.87 -14.34 -38.26
N ARG A 71 -2.60 -14.02 -37.22
CA ARG A 71 -3.70 -13.09 -37.28
C ARG A 71 -3.44 -11.98 -36.24
N ILE A 72 -3.17 -10.79 -36.71
CA ILE A 72 -3.04 -9.60 -35.87
C ILE A 72 -4.36 -8.83 -35.91
N GLY A 73 -5.00 -8.74 -34.74
CA GLY A 73 -6.23 -7.97 -34.57
C GLY A 73 -6.02 -6.76 -33.67
N ILE A 74 -7.13 -6.19 -33.20
CA ILE A 74 -7.15 -5.00 -32.35
C ILE A 74 -6.42 -5.26 -31.03
N ALA A 75 -6.54 -6.45 -30.44
CA ALA A 75 -5.91 -6.74 -29.15
C ALA A 75 -4.38 -6.67 -29.24
N GLU A 76 -3.79 -7.31 -30.23
CA GLU A 76 -2.34 -7.29 -30.46
C GLU A 76 -1.83 -5.89 -30.79
N ALA A 77 -2.60 -5.13 -31.59
CA ALA A 77 -2.25 -3.74 -31.92
C ALA A 77 -2.26 -2.84 -30.68
N LEU A 78 -3.24 -2.98 -29.79
CA LEU A 78 -3.31 -2.23 -28.54
C LEU A 78 -2.14 -2.54 -27.62
N PHE A 79 -1.74 -3.82 -27.50
CA PHE A 79 -0.54 -4.18 -26.74
C PHE A 79 0.73 -3.56 -27.33
N ALA A 80 0.88 -3.59 -28.65
CA ALA A 80 2.02 -2.97 -29.33
C ALA A 80 2.05 -1.45 -29.10
N CYS A 81 0.91 -0.76 -29.18
CA CYS A 81 0.82 0.67 -28.90
C CYS A 81 1.14 0.98 -27.42
N GLY A 82 0.65 0.17 -26.48
CA GLY A 82 0.97 0.34 -25.05
C GLY A 82 2.47 0.14 -24.76
N LEU A 83 3.11 -0.85 -25.39
CA LEU A 83 4.57 -1.02 -25.31
C LEU A 83 5.31 0.18 -25.90
N LEU A 84 4.84 0.71 -27.03
CA LEU A 84 5.44 1.89 -27.67
C LEU A 84 5.38 3.11 -26.75
N ILE A 85 4.25 3.36 -26.09
CA ILE A 85 4.13 4.45 -25.10
C ILE A 85 5.21 4.29 -24.02
N GLY A 86 5.32 3.13 -23.38
CA GLY A 86 6.32 2.90 -22.35
C GLY A 86 7.76 3.04 -22.86
N CYS A 87 8.05 2.60 -24.09
CA CYS A 87 9.37 2.82 -24.72
C CYS A 87 9.64 4.30 -24.95
N VAL A 88 8.68 5.08 -25.47
CA VAL A 88 8.83 6.53 -25.70
C VAL A 88 9.05 7.27 -24.38
N GLN A 89 8.43 6.86 -23.28
CA GLN A 89 8.64 7.46 -21.95
C GLN A 89 10.09 7.29 -21.45
N LEU A 90 10.80 6.26 -21.90
CA LEU A 90 12.19 5.97 -21.50
C LEU A 90 13.25 6.59 -22.40
N VAL A 91 12.89 6.95 -23.63
CA VAL A 91 13.85 7.52 -24.60
C VAL A 91 14.26 8.92 -24.17
N PRO A 92 15.57 9.25 -24.17
CA PRO A 92 16.03 10.61 -24.01
C PRO A 92 15.50 11.51 -25.13
N LEU A 93 14.87 12.62 -24.79
CA LEU A 93 14.29 13.59 -25.70
C LEU A 93 15.09 14.89 -25.66
N SER A 94 15.06 15.66 -26.76
CA SER A 94 15.61 17.02 -26.73
C SER A 94 14.77 17.90 -25.79
N PRO A 95 15.36 18.92 -25.16
CA PRO A 95 14.63 19.83 -24.26
C PRO A 95 13.38 20.45 -24.92
N THR A 96 13.46 20.82 -26.20
CA THR A 96 12.35 21.36 -26.95
C THR A 96 11.20 20.37 -27.11
N LEU A 97 11.50 19.10 -27.40
CA LEU A 97 10.48 18.06 -27.56
C LEU A 97 9.89 17.68 -26.22
N LEU A 98 10.71 17.60 -25.18
CA LEU A 98 10.25 17.31 -23.82
C LEU A 98 9.32 18.41 -23.29
N SER A 99 9.66 19.68 -23.50
CA SER A 99 8.82 20.83 -23.11
C SER A 99 7.49 20.89 -23.86
N LEU A 100 7.44 20.35 -25.10
CA LEU A 100 6.19 20.24 -25.85
C LEU A 100 5.28 19.11 -25.31
N ILE A 101 5.87 17.97 -24.98
CA ILE A 101 5.13 16.78 -24.52
C ILE A 101 4.74 16.89 -23.04
N SER A 102 5.65 17.39 -22.22
CA SER A 102 5.52 17.47 -20.76
C SER A 102 6.05 18.81 -20.24
N PRO A 103 5.36 19.93 -20.50
CA PRO A 103 5.84 21.26 -20.14
C PRO A 103 6.02 21.45 -18.62
N ARG A 104 5.25 20.69 -17.81
CA ARG A 104 5.32 20.76 -16.35
C ARG A 104 6.62 20.19 -15.77
N LEU A 105 7.31 19.28 -16.47
CA LEU A 105 8.58 18.72 -16.00
C LEU A 105 9.65 19.79 -15.81
N SER A 106 9.71 20.80 -16.69
CA SER A 106 10.66 21.91 -16.55
C SER A 106 10.40 22.75 -15.29
N ALA A 107 9.13 22.89 -14.90
CA ALA A 107 8.76 23.59 -13.67
C ALA A 107 9.04 22.75 -12.41
N TRP A 108 9.03 21.42 -12.51
CA TRP A 108 9.36 20.52 -11.38
C TRP A 108 10.87 20.44 -11.12
N PHE A 109 11.69 20.68 -12.12
CA PHE A 109 13.13 20.53 -12.02
C PHE A 109 13.88 21.82 -12.42
N PRO A 110 13.58 23.00 -11.83
CA PRO A 110 14.25 24.25 -12.18
C PRO A 110 15.75 24.15 -11.94
N PHE A 111 16.17 23.53 -10.84
CA PHE A 111 17.58 23.37 -10.49
C PHE A 111 18.36 22.54 -11.53
N LEU A 112 17.76 21.48 -12.09
CA LEU A 112 18.41 20.66 -13.10
C LEU A 112 18.54 21.37 -14.47
N ASN A 113 17.68 22.36 -14.72
CA ASN A 113 17.64 23.09 -16.00
C ASN A 113 18.50 24.35 -16.00
N GLU A 114 18.69 25.02 -14.87
CA GLU A 114 19.32 26.33 -14.76
C GLU A 114 20.79 26.30 -14.33
N MET A 115 21.23 25.26 -13.61
CA MET A 115 22.62 25.15 -13.17
C MET A 115 23.51 24.49 -14.21
N PRO A 116 24.77 24.97 -14.38
CA PRO A 116 25.75 24.24 -15.15
C PRO A 116 25.95 22.87 -14.51
N THR A 117 25.48 21.84 -15.17
CA THR A 117 25.38 20.45 -14.71
C THR A 117 26.74 19.85 -14.29
N SER A 118 27.84 20.44 -14.77
CA SER A 118 29.20 20.02 -14.39
C SER A 118 29.60 20.29 -12.94
N ALA A 119 29.03 21.29 -12.29
CA ALA A 119 29.40 21.67 -10.91
C ALA A 119 28.69 20.82 -9.84
N ALA A 120 27.53 20.25 -10.16
CA ALA A 120 26.75 19.43 -9.22
C ALA A 120 26.89 17.91 -9.46
N GLY A 121 27.41 17.50 -10.63
CA GLY A 121 27.42 16.10 -11.05
C GLY A 121 26.06 15.59 -11.54
N LEU A 122 25.06 16.47 -11.65
CA LEU A 122 23.70 16.18 -12.09
C LEU A 122 23.54 16.61 -13.55
N GLY A 123 23.02 15.70 -14.40
CA GLY A 123 22.60 16.01 -15.76
C GLY A 123 21.20 16.60 -15.78
N GLY A 124 20.84 17.32 -16.88
CA GLY A 124 19.46 17.76 -17.08
C GLY A 124 18.52 16.57 -17.27
N TRP A 125 17.29 16.65 -16.73
CA TRP A 125 16.29 15.60 -16.95
C TRP A 125 15.78 15.65 -18.41
N ASN A 126 15.84 14.50 -19.09
CA ASN A 126 15.57 14.43 -20.53
C ASN A 126 14.56 13.35 -20.92
N ARG A 127 13.82 12.79 -19.98
CA ARG A 127 12.85 11.71 -20.22
C ARG A 127 11.45 12.11 -19.75
N VAL A 128 10.43 11.52 -20.37
CA VAL A 128 9.04 11.70 -19.90
C VAL A 128 8.82 10.99 -18.58
N SER A 129 9.34 9.77 -18.44
CA SER A 129 9.23 9.03 -17.18
C SER A 129 10.03 9.72 -16.08
N VAL A 130 9.38 10.00 -14.95
CA VAL A 130 10.01 10.56 -13.74
C VAL A 130 10.70 9.49 -12.88
N VAL A 131 10.42 8.19 -13.12
CA VAL A 131 11.06 7.05 -12.44
C VAL A 131 11.36 5.96 -13.48
N PRO A 132 12.43 6.10 -14.27
CA PRO A 132 12.72 5.20 -15.41
C PRO A 132 12.84 3.72 -15.02
N GLY A 133 13.41 3.41 -13.85
CA GLY A 133 13.53 2.04 -13.34
C GLY A 133 12.18 1.35 -13.14
N GLU A 134 11.21 2.05 -12.56
CA GLU A 134 9.84 1.54 -12.39
C GLU A 134 9.12 1.39 -13.73
N THR A 135 9.30 2.36 -14.64
CA THR A 135 8.74 2.28 -15.99
C THR A 135 9.28 1.09 -16.76
N LEU A 136 10.58 0.81 -16.68
CA LEU A 136 11.20 -0.36 -17.32
C LEU A 136 10.65 -1.67 -16.72
N ARG A 137 10.47 -1.72 -15.41
CA ARG A 137 9.88 -2.88 -14.73
C ARG A 137 8.42 -3.10 -15.12
N GLY A 138 7.61 -2.04 -15.10
CA GLY A 138 6.21 -2.08 -15.53
C GLY A 138 6.07 -2.51 -16.98
N LEU A 139 6.95 -2.01 -17.85
CA LEU A 139 7.04 -2.40 -19.27
C LEU A 139 7.37 -3.89 -19.44
N GLY A 140 8.27 -4.46 -18.62
CA GLY A 140 8.59 -5.88 -18.61
C GLY A 140 7.42 -6.76 -18.19
N ILE A 141 6.63 -6.33 -17.19
CA ILE A 141 5.41 -7.00 -16.76
C ILE A 141 4.38 -6.98 -17.90
N PHE A 142 4.13 -5.81 -18.48
CA PHE A 142 3.19 -5.62 -19.57
C PHE A 142 3.59 -6.41 -20.83
N LEU A 143 4.88 -6.45 -21.16
CA LEU A 143 5.43 -7.26 -22.24
C LEU A 143 5.16 -8.76 -22.01
N SER A 144 5.43 -9.26 -20.79
CA SER A 144 5.18 -10.66 -20.45
C SER A 144 3.70 -11.02 -20.59
N GLN A 145 2.81 -10.14 -20.12
CA GLN A 145 1.35 -10.31 -20.31
C GLN A 145 0.97 -10.26 -21.79
N GLY A 146 1.47 -9.29 -22.55
CA GLY A 146 1.16 -9.11 -23.96
C GLY A 146 1.57 -10.30 -24.83
N ILE A 147 2.76 -10.86 -24.60
CA ILE A 147 3.24 -12.08 -25.29
C ILE A 147 2.36 -13.27 -24.93
N LEU A 148 2.08 -13.47 -23.66
CA LEU A 148 1.21 -14.56 -23.18
C LEU A 148 -0.16 -14.47 -23.84
N VAL A 149 -0.78 -13.31 -23.76
CA VAL A 149 -2.11 -13.03 -24.34
C VAL A 149 -2.13 -13.21 -25.84
N THR A 150 -1.12 -12.73 -26.57
CA THR A 150 -1.01 -12.89 -28.02
C THR A 150 -0.94 -14.36 -28.42
N ILE A 151 -0.12 -15.17 -27.72
CA ILE A 151 -0.01 -16.61 -28.02
C ILE A 151 -1.34 -17.33 -27.79
N PHE A 152 -2.07 -17.02 -26.71
CA PHE A 152 -3.39 -17.59 -26.45
C PHE A 152 -4.46 -17.10 -27.44
N ALA A 153 -4.47 -15.81 -27.82
CA ALA A 153 -5.38 -15.25 -28.81
C ALA A 153 -5.22 -15.89 -30.19
N GLN A 154 -3.97 -16.21 -30.61
CA GLN A 154 -3.73 -16.97 -31.84
C GLN A 154 -4.37 -18.35 -31.82
N ARG A 155 -4.56 -18.94 -30.63
CA ARG A 155 -5.18 -20.27 -30.41
C ARG A 155 -6.70 -20.21 -30.26
N ALA A 156 -7.29 -19.03 -30.14
CA ALA A 156 -8.74 -18.86 -29.95
C ALA A 156 -9.60 -19.43 -31.10
N GLY A 157 -8.99 -19.76 -32.25
CA GLY A 157 -9.68 -20.51 -33.34
C GLY A 157 -10.01 -21.97 -33.03
N HIS A 158 -9.49 -22.52 -31.94
CA HIS A 158 -9.70 -23.91 -31.52
C HIS A 158 -10.44 -23.95 -30.17
N THR A 159 -11.73 -24.24 -30.17
CA THR A 159 -12.58 -24.26 -28.96
C THR A 159 -12.02 -25.14 -27.85
N ASN A 160 -11.40 -26.27 -28.18
CA ASN A 160 -10.75 -27.15 -27.22
C ASN A 160 -9.62 -26.48 -26.42
N GLU A 161 -8.89 -25.53 -27.02
CA GLU A 161 -7.84 -24.78 -26.31
C GLU A 161 -8.46 -23.74 -25.34
N ILE A 162 -9.55 -23.11 -25.76
CA ILE A 162 -10.31 -22.20 -24.89
C ILE A 162 -10.93 -22.98 -23.71
N HIS A 163 -11.46 -24.17 -23.95
CA HIS A 163 -11.98 -25.04 -22.88
C HIS A 163 -10.89 -25.42 -21.86
N ARG A 164 -9.66 -25.69 -22.34
CA ARG A 164 -8.51 -25.94 -21.44
C ARG A 164 -8.19 -24.73 -20.59
N LEU A 165 -8.15 -23.55 -21.21
CA LEU A 165 -7.92 -22.27 -20.50
C LEU A 165 -9.02 -22.04 -19.44
N LEU A 166 -10.30 -22.19 -19.79
CA LEU A 166 -11.42 -22.07 -18.86
C LEU A 166 -11.32 -23.06 -17.70
N ASN A 167 -10.91 -24.32 -17.95
CA ASN A 167 -10.70 -25.29 -16.88
C ASN A 167 -9.56 -24.89 -15.93
N VAL A 168 -8.48 -24.28 -16.43
CA VAL A 168 -7.39 -23.74 -15.59
C VAL A 168 -7.91 -22.57 -14.75
N ILE A 169 -8.74 -21.69 -15.32
CA ILE A 169 -9.37 -20.57 -14.58
C ILE A 169 -10.28 -21.12 -13.47
N VAL A 170 -11.12 -22.11 -13.76
CA VAL A 170 -11.98 -22.77 -12.76
C VAL A 170 -11.17 -23.37 -11.63
N PHE A 171 -10.09 -24.09 -11.96
CA PHE A 171 -9.18 -24.67 -10.98
C PHE A 171 -8.49 -23.58 -10.14
N ALA A 172 -7.96 -22.52 -10.77
CA ALA A 172 -7.31 -21.40 -10.07
C ALA A 172 -8.28 -20.69 -9.11
N THR A 173 -9.49 -20.41 -9.57
CA THR A 173 -10.53 -19.74 -8.75
C THR A 173 -10.93 -20.62 -7.57
N GLY A 174 -11.11 -21.92 -7.80
CA GLY A 174 -11.47 -22.88 -6.75
C GLY A 174 -10.38 -23.06 -5.69
N ILE A 175 -9.14 -23.26 -6.12
CA ILE A 175 -8.03 -23.46 -5.17
C ILE A 175 -7.76 -22.19 -4.34
N LEU A 176 -7.85 -21.00 -4.95
CA LEU A 176 -7.65 -19.75 -4.22
C LEU A 176 -8.80 -19.46 -3.25
N ALA A 177 -10.05 -19.77 -3.60
CA ALA A 177 -11.17 -19.70 -2.67
C ALA A 177 -10.97 -20.65 -1.48
N THR A 178 -10.52 -21.89 -1.75
CA THR A 178 -10.23 -22.90 -0.71
C THR A 178 -9.11 -22.44 0.23
N ILE A 179 -7.98 -21.97 -0.33
CA ILE A 179 -6.86 -21.44 0.46
C ILE A 179 -7.32 -20.25 1.30
N GLY A 180 -8.13 -19.34 0.71
CA GLY A 180 -8.64 -18.17 1.43
C GLY A 180 -9.48 -18.54 2.64
N ILE A 181 -10.42 -19.47 2.49
CA ILE A 181 -11.26 -19.96 3.60
C ILE A 181 -10.41 -20.73 4.62
N ALA A 182 -9.53 -21.63 4.16
CA ALA A 182 -8.68 -22.41 5.05
C ALA A 182 -7.75 -21.52 5.89
N GLN A 183 -7.14 -20.50 5.29
CA GLN A 183 -6.28 -19.56 5.98
C GLN A 183 -7.04 -18.67 6.96
N TYR A 184 -8.29 -18.32 6.67
CA TYR A 184 -9.16 -17.58 7.57
C TYR A 184 -9.54 -18.41 8.81
N LEU A 185 -9.88 -19.70 8.61
CA LEU A 185 -10.32 -20.60 9.70
C LEU A 185 -9.17 -21.12 10.55
N ALA A 186 -8.00 -21.39 9.96
CA ALA A 186 -6.85 -22.03 10.59
C ALA A 186 -5.55 -21.24 10.42
N GLY A 187 -5.64 -19.93 10.23
CA GLY A 187 -4.48 -19.07 10.02
C GLY A 187 -3.76 -18.72 11.31
N ASN A 188 -2.46 -18.42 11.15
CA ASN A 188 -1.56 -17.98 12.22
C ASN A 188 -1.14 -16.50 12.05
N GLY A 189 -1.91 -15.71 11.30
CA GLY A 189 -1.59 -14.34 10.94
C GLY A 189 -0.64 -14.19 9.74
N LYS A 190 0.03 -15.28 9.31
CA LYS A 190 0.96 -15.26 8.18
C LYS A 190 0.30 -15.69 6.87
N TYR A 191 0.73 -15.14 5.74
CA TYR A 191 0.29 -15.57 4.43
C TYR A 191 0.82 -16.98 4.12
N LEU A 192 -0.04 -17.83 3.59
CA LEU A 192 0.28 -19.25 3.32
C LEU A 192 0.89 -19.97 4.54
N TRP A 193 0.59 -19.51 5.77
CA TRP A 193 1.07 -20.01 7.08
C TRP A 193 2.56 -19.81 7.38
N PHE A 194 3.37 -19.29 6.44
CA PHE A 194 4.82 -19.12 6.62
C PHE A 194 5.34 -17.72 6.30
N TYR A 195 4.69 -16.96 5.42
CA TYR A 195 5.19 -15.66 4.98
C TYR A 195 4.61 -14.53 5.83
N ASP A 196 5.50 -13.81 6.49
CA ASP A 196 5.19 -12.64 7.32
C ASP A 196 5.33 -11.35 6.48
N PHE A 197 4.20 -10.82 6.03
CA PHE A 197 4.20 -9.62 5.19
C PHE A 197 4.29 -8.36 6.05
N LEU A 198 5.18 -7.47 5.67
CA LEU A 198 5.61 -6.32 6.46
C LEU A 198 4.47 -5.34 6.82
N TYR A 199 3.49 -5.18 5.94
CA TYR A 199 2.50 -4.09 6.05
C TYR A 199 1.14 -4.52 6.60
N ASN A 200 0.79 -5.78 6.54
CA ASN A 200 -0.44 -6.32 7.11
C ASN A 200 -0.38 -7.83 7.31
N ASP A 201 -1.15 -8.33 8.26
CA ASP A 201 -1.29 -9.76 8.53
C ASP A 201 -2.39 -10.41 7.67
N ALA A 202 -2.49 -11.73 7.70
CA ALA A 202 -3.49 -12.51 6.98
C ALA A 202 -4.79 -12.73 7.77
N SER A 203 -4.92 -12.14 8.96
CA SER A 203 -6.07 -12.31 9.86
C SER A 203 -7.25 -11.38 9.54
N GLY A 204 -8.34 -11.55 10.25
CA GLY A 204 -9.49 -10.64 10.28
C GLY A 204 -10.49 -10.77 9.14
N VAL A 205 -10.04 -11.08 7.89
CA VAL A 205 -10.91 -11.23 6.71
C VAL A 205 -10.34 -12.27 5.74
N VAL A 206 -11.20 -12.84 4.90
CA VAL A 206 -10.75 -13.77 3.84
C VAL A 206 -10.09 -12.98 2.72
N LYS A 207 -8.79 -13.18 2.54
CA LYS A 207 -7.99 -12.56 1.46
C LYS A 207 -7.03 -13.54 0.76
N GLY A 208 -7.00 -14.79 1.23
CA GLY A 208 -6.18 -15.85 0.64
C GLY A 208 -4.72 -15.44 0.51
N THR A 209 -4.15 -15.64 -0.65
CA THR A 209 -2.76 -15.29 -0.97
C THR A 209 -2.56 -13.81 -1.33
N PHE A 210 -3.62 -13.00 -1.37
CA PHE A 210 -3.54 -11.58 -1.74
C PHE A 210 -3.31 -10.71 -0.51
N THR A 211 -2.45 -9.72 -0.61
CA THR A 211 -2.24 -8.72 0.45
C THR A 211 -3.42 -7.78 0.64
N ASN A 212 -4.26 -7.62 -0.40
CA ASN A 212 -5.46 -6.80 -0.36
C ASN A 212 -6.70 -7.67 -0.60
N ARG A 213 -7.67 -7.61 0.33
CA ARG A 213 -8.96 -8.32 0.25
C ARG A 213 -9.77 -7.98 -1.00
N ASN A 214 -9.66 -6.74 -1.51
CA ASN A 214 -10.37 -6.30 -2.71
C ASN A 214 -9.85 -7.04 -3.94
N HIS A 215 -8.52 -7.22 -4.07
CA HIS A 215 -7.90 -7.93 -5.18
C HIS A 215 -8.25 -9.42 -5.17
N PHE A 216 -8.30 -10.03 -3.98
CA PHE A 216 -8.77 -11.41 -3.82
C PHE A 216 -10.21 -11.58 -4.31
N ALA A 217 -11.13 -10.75 -3.82
CA ALA A 217 -12.53 -10.77 -4.24
C ALA A 217 -12.68 -10.48 -5.75
N SER A 218 -11.85 -9.57 -6.29
CA SER A 218 -11.79 -9.30 -7.73
C SER A 218 -11.42 -10.53 -8.53
N PHE A 219 -10.35 -11.23 -8.14
CA PHE A 219 -9.92 -12.46 -8.84
C PHE A 219 -11.01 -13.53 -8.83
N LEU A 220 -11.70 -13.71 -7.71
CA LEU A 220 -12.85 -14.62 -7.60
C LEU A 220 -14.01 -14.19 -8.53
N ALA A 221 -14.31 -12.89 -8.59
CA ALA A 221 -15.34 -12.34 -9.48
C ALA A 221 -15.00 -12.57 -10.96
N LEU A 222 -13.74 -12.41 -11.34
CA LEU A 222 -13.25 -12.67 -12.71
C LEU A 222 -13.35 -14.14 -13.09
N GLY A 223 -13.13 -15.05 -12.13
CA GLY A 223 -13.26 -16.48 -12.34
C GLY A 223 -14.69 -17.01 -12.30
N TRP A 224 -15.63 -16.25 -11.72
CA TRP A 224 -17.01 -16.68 -11.47
C TRP A 224 -17.75 -17.15 -12.73
N GLY A 225 -17.61 -16.41 -13.83
CA GLY A 225 -18.20 -16.76 -15.13
C GLY A 225 -17.68 -18.09 -15.70
N ALA A 226 -16.39 -18.40 -15.52
CA ALA A 226 -15.80 -19.67 -15.93
C ALA A 226 -16.34 -20.84 -15.09
N VAL A 227 -16.56 -20.65 -13.78
CA VAL A 227 -17.20 -21.65 -12.92
C VAL A 227 -18.65 -21.88 -13.35
N GLY A 228 -19.38 -20.82 -13.72
CA GLY A 228 -20.72 -20.93 -14.33
C GLY A 228 -20.71 -21.72 -15.64
N TRP A 229 -19.76 -21.44 -16.51
CA TRP A 229 -19.54 -22.22 -17.73
C TRP A 229 -19.27 -23.71 -17.40
N PHE A 230 -18.40 -24.00 -16.45
CA PHE A 230 -18.12 -25.39 -16.02
C PHE A 230 -19.37 -26.08 -15.52
N THR A 231 -20.24 -25.41 -14.78
CA THR A 231 -21.49 -25.92 -14.21
C THR A 231 -22.50 -26.29 -15.30
N PHE A 232 -22.63 -25.44 -16.32
CA PHE A 232 -23.73 -25.56 -17.30
C PHE A 232 -23.30 -26.13 -18.66
N CYS A 233 -22.01 -26.22 -18.99
CA CYS A 233 -21.52 -26.68 -20.30
C CYS A 233 -21.97 -28.13 -20.67
N THR A 234 -22.17 -28.99 -19.68
CA THR A 234 -22.60 -30.40 -19.91
C THR A 234 -24.10 -30.58 -20.07
N SER A 235 -24.91 -29.62 -19.63
CA SER A 235 -26.37 -29.73 -19.75
C SER A 235 -26.85 -29.70 -21.22
N SER A 236 -26.04 -29.13 -22.12
CA SER A 236 -26.40 -29.01 -23.54
C SER A 236 -26.11 -30.26 -24.39
N ASN A 237 -25.17 -31.11 -23.98
CA ASN A 237 -24.81 -32.31 -24.72
C ASN A 237 -25.75 -33.52 -24.45
N GLY A 238 -26.70 -33.40 -23.53
CA GLY A 238 -27.64 -34.46 -23.15
C GLY A 238 -28.95 -34.48 -23.93
N ARG A 239 -29.15 -33.58 -24.92
CA ARG A 239 -30.29 -33.72 -25.81
C ARG A 239 -29.95 -34.69 -26.92
N PRO A 240 -30.65 -35.85 -27.04
CA PRO A 240 -30.45 -36.75 -28.17
C PRO A 240 -30.81 -35.97 -29.45
N VAL A 241 -29.81 -35.78 -30.32
CA VAL A 241 -30.11 -35.49 -31.72
C VAL A 241 -30.98 -36.64 -32.20
N HIS A 242 -32.19 -36.35 -32.61
CA HIS A 242 -33.04 -37.28 -33.29
C HIS A 242 -32.31 -37.82 -34.54
N GLN A 243 -31.53 -38.89 -34.38
CA GLN A 243 -31.15 -39.73 -35.46
C GLN A 243 -32.27 -40.76 -35.65
N THR A 244 -33.13 -40.48 -36.60
CA THR A 244 -33.98 -41.45 -37.19
C THR A 244 -33.10 -42.50 -37.84
N GLY A 245 -33.04 -43.71 -37.30
CA GLY A 245 -32.54 -44.88 -38.00
C GLY A 245 -31.60 -45.80 -37.25
N ARG A 246 -32.16 -46.91 -36.83
CA ARG A 246 -31.55 -48.25 -36.54
C ARG A 246 -30.85 -48.45 -35.20
N VAL A 247 -31.53 -49.30 -34.48
CA VAL A 247 -31.18 -50.07 -33.29
C VAL A 247 -29.71 -50.49 -33.23
N ALA A 248 -29.02 -50.10 -32.18
CA ALA A 248 -27.87 -50.86 -31.69
C ALA A 248 -27.92 -50.94 -30.16
N LYS A 249 -28.06 -52.14 -29.64
CA LYS A 249 -27.94 -52.51 -28.24
C LYS A 249 -26.56 -52.19 -27.70
N HIS A 250 -26.45 -51.17 -26.82
CA HIS A 250 -25.40 -51.10 -25.80
C HIS A 250 -25.93 -50.35 -24.60
N PHE A 251 -26.48 -51.05 -23.65
CA PHE A 251 -27.18 -50.57 -22.46
C PHE A 251 -26.22 -50.13 -21.30
N SER A 252 -24.92 -50.18 -21.50
CA SER A 252 -23.98 -49.88 -20.41
C SER A 252 -23.27 -48.51 -20.46
N THR A 253 -23.29 -47.81 -21.62
CA THR A 253 -22.52 -46.59 -21.83
C THR A 253 -23.32 -45.33 -21.46
N THR A 254 -24.67 -45.40 -21.52
CA THR A 254 -25.53 -44.23 -21.25
C THR A 254 -25.65 -43.88 -19.76
N GLN A 255 -25.70 -44.87 -18.86
CA GLN A 255 -25.76 -44.60 -17.42
C GLN A 255 -24.50 -43.89 -16.88
N ASN A 256 -23.33 -44.24 -17.37
CA ASN A 256 -22.08 -43.60 -16.95
C ASN A 256 -21.95 -42.14 -17.45
N VAL A 257 -22.51 -41.83 -18.62
CA VAL A 257 -22.51 -40.45 -19.17
C VAL A 257 -23.48 -39.55 -18.39
N TYR A 258 -24.66 -40.06 -18.00
CA TYR A 258 -25.61 -39.30 -17.16
C TYR A 258 -25.09 -39.10 -15.75
N ALA A 259 -24.46 -40.09 -15.14
CA ALA A 259 -23.86 -40.00 -13.82
C ALA A 259 -22.70 -38.98 -13.79
N ALA A 260 -21.82 -39.03 -14.79
CA ALA A 260 -20.71 -38.08 -14.91
C ALA A 260 -21.18 -36.62 -15.14
N GLY A 261 -22.27 -36.44 -15.93
CA GLY A 261 -22.88 -35.14 -16.14
C GLY A 261 -23.50 -34.54 -14.85
N SER A 262 -24.18 -35.38 -14.04
CA SER A 262 -24.78 -34.97 -12.79
C SER A 262 -23.73 -34.62 -11.74
N LEU A 263 -22.66 -35.41 -11.62
CA LEU A 263 -21.57 -35.11 -10.66
C LEU A 263 -20.86 -33.80 -10.98
N ARG A 264 -20.57 -33.49 -12.23
CA ARG A 264 -19.95 -32.22 -12.66
C ARG A 264 -20.87 -31.04 -12.37
N THR A 265 -22.17 -31.16 -12.58
CA THR A 265 -23.13 -30.11 -12.31
C THR A 265 -23.20 -29.80 -10.80
N VAL A 266 -23.27 -30.86 -9.98
CA VAL A 266 -23.29 -30.69 -8.50
C VAL A 266 -21.97 -30.07 -8.01
N SER A 267 -20.82 -30.59 -8.48
CA SER A 267 -19.53 -30.02 -8.10
C SER A 267 -19.38 -28.56 -8.56
N GLY A 268 -19.94 -28.19 -9.71
CA GLY A 268 -19.97 -26.83 -10.22
C GLY A 268 -20.79 -25.89 -9.34
N PHE A 269 -21.97 -26.32 -8.87
CA PHE A 269 -22.77 -25.52 -7.93
C PHE A 269 -22.08 -25.37 -6.57
N LEU A 270 -21.46 -26.43 -6.06
CA LEU A 270 -20.68 -26.34 -4.81
C LEU A 270 -19.51 -25.35 -4.95
N LEU A 271 -18.84 -25.38 -6.09
CA LEU A 271 -17.75 -24.46 -6.38
C LEU A 271 -18.24 -23.00 -6.51
N LEU A 272 -19.37 -22.77 -7.20
CA LEU A 272 -20.01 -21.44 -7.25
C LEU A 272 -20.36 -20.91 -5.86
N ALA A 273 -20.95 -21.76 -5.03
CA ALA A 273 -21.29 -21.42 -3.65
C ALA A 273 -20.03 -21.08 -2.85
N MET A 274 -18.98 -21.90 -2.94
CA MET A 274 -17.71 -21.68 -2.25
C MET A 274 -17.02 -20.38 -2.70
N VAL A 275 -16.96 -20.11 -4.00
CA VAL A 275 -16.36 -18.88 -4.55
C VAL A 275 -17.13 -17.64 -4.11
N THR A 276 -18.48 -17.71 -4.16
CA THR A 276 -19.34 -16.59 -3.71
C THR A 276 -19.19 -16.36 -2.21
N PHE A 277 -19.15 -17.43 -1.41
CA PHE A 277 -18.96 -17.38 0.03
C PHE A 277 -17.61 -16.79 0.41
N ALA A 278 -16.50 -17.26 -0.21
CA ALA A 278 -15.18 -16.70 0.02
C ALA A 278 -15.10 -15.21 -0.36
N GLY A 279 -15.74 -14.84 -1.47
CA GLY A 279 -15.83 -13.44 -1.90
C GLY A 279 -16.63 -12.56 -0.93
N ALA A 280 -17.72 -13.06 -0.37
CA ALA A 280 -18.53 -12.36 0.64
C ALA A 280 -17.73 -12.18 1.94
N LEU A 281 -17.05 -13.22 2.42
CA LEU A 281 -16.20 -13.19 3.63
C LEU A 281 -14.96 -12.28 3.49
N SER A 282 -14.61 -11.87 2.27
CA SER A 282 -13.57 -10.84 2.07
C SER A 282 -13.99 -9.48 2.61
N LEU A 283 -15.29 -9.26 2.84
CA LEU A 283 -15.89 -7.97 3.24
C LEU A 283 -15.48 -6.81 2.31
N SER A 284 -15.22 -7.11 1.04
CA SER A 284 -14.90 -6.13 0.00
C SER A 284 -16.17 -5.66 -0.69
N ARG A 285 -16.58 -4.41 -0.47
CA ARG A 285 -17.76 -3.81 -1.12
C ARG A 285 -17.66 -3.85 -2.64
N GLY A 286 -16.51 -3.40 -3.19
CA GLY A 286 -16.23 -3.47 -4.64
C GLY A 286 -16.20 -4.90 -5.16
N GLY A 287 -15.64 -5.84 -4.38
CA GLY A 287 -15.59 -7.26 -4.72
C GLY A 287 -16.98 -7.90 -4.75
N ILE A 288 -17.84 -7.62 -3.79
CA ILE A 288 -19.23 -8.10 -3.76
C ILE A 288 -20.00 -7.56 -4.98
N LEU A 289 -19.85 -6.27 -5.30
CA LEU A 289 -20.45 -5.67 -6.49
C LEU A 289 -19.95 -6.32 -7.78
N ALA A 290 -18.67 -6.63 -7.86
CA ALA A 290 -18.07 -7.32 -9.01
C ALA A 290 -18.60 -8.76 -9.16
N ILE A 291 -18.71 -9.52 -8.06
CA ILE A 291 -19.32 -10.87 -8.08
C ILE A 291 -20.79 -10.82 -8.49
N ALA A 292 -21.55 -9.86 -7.93
CA ALA A 292 -22.95 -9.65 -8.30
C ALA A 292 -23.09 -9.30 -9.79
N THR A 293 -22.19 -8.46 -10.33
CA THR A 293 -22.14 -8.13 -11.76
C THR A 293 -21.84 -9.36 -12.61
N ALA A 294 -20.83 -10.18 -12.23
CA ALA A 294 -20.51 -11.42 -12.94
C ALA A 294 -21.69 -12.40 -12.94
N ALA A 295 -22.34 -12.56 -11.79
CA ALA A 295 -23.50 -13.44 -11.63
C ALA A 295 -24.67 -12.96 -12.49
N LEU A 296 -25.00 -11.66 -12.46
CA LEU A 296 -26.09 -11.06 -13.22
C LEU A 296 -25.86 -11.21 -14.75
N VAL A 297 -24.66 -10.86 -15.22
CA VAL A 297 -24.31 -10.99 -16.65
C VAL A 297 -24.36 -12.45 -17.09
N SER A 298 -23.84 -13.37 -16.27
CA SER A 298 -23.91 -14.80 -16.56
C SER A 298 -25.34 -15.32 -16.61
N LEU A 299 -26.17 -14.94 -15.63
CA LEU A 299 -27.57 -15.37 -15.54
C LEU A 299 -28.38 -14.90 -16.75
N ILE A 300 -28.28 -13.61 -17.11
CA ILE A 300 -28.92 -13.05 -18.29
C ILE A 300 -28.45 -13.77 -19.55
N SER A 301 -27.17 -13.96 -19.72
CA SER A 301 -26.60 -14.60 -20.91
C SER A 301 -27.00 -16.07 -21.02
N PHE A 302 -26.93 -16.88 -19.96
CA PHE A 302 -27.37 -18.28 -19.95
C PHE A 302 -28.87 -18.42 -20.22
N LYS A 303 -29.69 -17.49 -19.75
CA LYS A 303 -31.12 -17.41 -20.06
C LYS A 303 -31.34 -17.11 -21.54
N CYS A 304 -30.66 -16.10 -22.10
CA CYS A 304 -30.75 -15.71 -23.51
C CYS A 304 -30.30 -16.84 -24.45
N ILE A 305 -29.32 -17.66 -24.03
CA ILE A 305 -28.85 -18.83 -24.80
C ILE A 305 -29.81 -20.04 -24.66
N GLY A 306 -30.73 -20.01 -23.68
CA GLY A 306 -31.69 -21.11 -23.43
C GLY A 306 -31.12 -22.27 -22.60
N VAL A 307 -30.01 -22.05 -21.91
CA VAL A 307 -29.38 -23.04 -21.02
C VAL A 307 -30.15 -23.18 -19.70
N ILE A 308 -30.68 -22.07 -19.19
CA ILE A 308 -31.39 -22.00 -17.91
C ILE A 308 -32.86 -21.65 -18.17
N GLY A 309 -33.77 -22.48 -17.69
CA GLY A 309 -35.20 -22.21 -17.71
C GLY A 309 -35.61 -21.16 -16.68
N TRP A 310 -36.80 -20.56 -16.84
CA TRP A 310 -37.31 -19.49 -15.96
C TRP A 310 -37.42 -19.91 -14.48
N ARG A 311 -37.77 -21.19 -14.21
CA ARG A 311 -37.84 -21.77 -12.86
C ARG A 311 -36.49 -21.82 -12.18
N SER A 312 -35.46 -22.24 -12.93
CA SER A 312 -34.08 -22.25 -12.42
C SER A 312 -33.54 -20.84 -12.21
N THR A 313 -33.88 -19.88 -13.08
CA THR A 313 -33.53 -18.46 -12.92
C THR A 313 -34.14 -17.89 -11.63
N LEU A 314 -35.42 -18.16 -11.39
CA LEU A 314 -36.10 -17.75 -10.18
C LEU A 314 -35.50 -18.38 -8.92
N ALA A 315 -35.23 -19.70 -8.97
CA ALA A 315 -34.60 -20.41 -7.85
C ALA A 315 -33.21 -19.86 -7.51
N ILE A 316 -32.37 -19.58 -8.51
CA ILE A 316 -31.05 -18.97 -8.33
C ILE A 316 -31.19 -17.55 -7.75
N GLY A 317 -32.12 -16.77 -8.27
CA GLY A 317 -32.42 -15.43 -7.76
C GLY A 317 -32.90 -15.44 -6.30
N CYS A 318 -33.82 -16.33 -5.96
CA CYS A 318 -34.30 -16.52 -4.58
C CYS A 318 -33.18 -16.99 -3.64
N THR A 319 -32.31 -17.92 -4.09
CA THR A 319 -31.17 -18.36 -3.31
C THR A 319 -30.16 -17.23 -3.08
N ALA A 320 -29.86 -16.46 -4.10
CA ALA A 320 -29.00 -15.29 -3.99
C ALA A 320 -29.57 -14.24 -3.02
N ALA A 321 -30.86 -13.96 -3.12
CA ALA A 321 -31.57 -13.06 -2.21
C ALA A 321 -31.55 -13.56 -0.77
N LEU A 322 -31.73 -14.88 -0.54
CA LEU A 322 -31.62 -15.50 0.77
C LEU A 322 -30.19 -15.40 1.34
N VAL A 323 -29.16 -15.66 0.53
CA VAL A 323 -27.75 -15.52 0.95
C VAL A 323 -27.42 -14.06 1.30
N VAL A 324 -27.85 -13.11 0.46
CA VAL A 324 -27.69 -11.68 0.74
C VAL A 324 -28.44 -11.29 2.01
N SER A 325 -29.67 -11.76 2.20
CA SER A 325 -30.46 -11.50 3.41
C SER A 325 -29.82 -12.13 4.66
N ALA A 326 -29.30 -13.36 4.56
CA ALA A 326 -28.60 -14.02 5.66
C ALA A 326 -27.30 -13.30 6.04
N LEU A 327 -26.52 -12.83 5.04
CA LEU A 327 -25.34 -11.99 5.26
C LEU A 327 -25.73 -10.64 5.88
N PHE A 328 -26.87 -10.09 5.50
CA PHE A 328 -27.42 -8.87 6.11
C PHE A 328 -27.84 -9.10 7.57
N ILE A 329 -28.46 -10.22 7.90
CA ILE A 329 -28.96 -10.50 9.25
C ILE A 329 -27.83 -10.87 10.22
N HIS A 330 -26.85 -11.68 9.79
CA HIS A 330 -25.74 -12.13 10.63
C HIS A 330 -24.50 -11.21 10.62
N GLY A 331 -24.41 -10.31 9.65
CA GLY A 331 -23.33 -9.36 9.50
C GLY A 331 -23.71 -7.91 9.81
N LEU A 332 -24.95 -7.65 10.21
CA LEU A 332 -25.48 -6.28 10.36
C LEU A 332 -24.70 -5.48 11.40
N ASP A 333 -24.29 -6.06 12.53
CA ASP A 333 -23.50 -5.33 13.53
C ASP A 333 -22.09 -4.99 13.07
N GLN A 334 -21.49 -5.83 12.19
CA GLN A 334 -20.20 -5.55 11.55
C GLN A 334 -20.34 -4.79 10.22
N VAL A 335 -21.50 -4.87 9.57
CA VAL A 335 -21.79 -4.24 8.28
C VAL A 335 -22.51 -2.90 8.48
N SER A 336 -23.34 -2.71 9.52
CA SER A 336 -23.99 -1.42 9.81
C SER A 336 -22.98 -0.37 10.24
N GLY A 337 -22.04 -0.67 11.13
CA GLY A 337 -20.93 0.23 11.45
C GLY A 337 -20.07 0.60 10.25
N ARG A 338 -20.08 -0.22 9.16
CA ARG A 338 -19.36 0.04 7.92
C ARG A 338 -20.22 0.56 6.77
N LEU A 339 -21.55 0.47 6.86
CA LEU A 339 -22.47 1.17 5.96
C LEU A 339 -22.61 2.63 6.36
N ASP A 340 -22.57 2.93 7.67
CA ASP A 340 -22.47 4.30 8.16
C ASP A 340 -21.16 4.94 7.68
N ASP A 341 -20.01 4.20 7.68
CA ASP A 341 -18.77 4.60 7.02
C ASP A 341 -18.88 4.75 5.48
N PHE A 342 -19.94 4.26 4.83
CA PHE A 342 -20.15 4.42 3.37
C PHE A 342 -20.76 5.76 3.01
N PHE A 343 -21.62 6.28 3.87
CA PHE A 343 -22.24 7.60 3.72
C PHE A 343 -21.46 8.69 4.45
N ASP A 344 -20.59 8.30 5.38
CA ASP A 344 -19.62 9.20 5.98
C ASP A 344 -18.47 9.36 4.97
N GLU A 345 -18.40 10.51 4.31
CA GLU A 345 -17.31 10.89 3.37
C GLU A 345 -15.94 10.97 4.05
N THR A 346 -15.91 10.73 5.35
CA THR A 346 -14.76 10.83 6.20
C THR A 346 -14.28 9.44 6.55
N HIS A 347 -13.14 9.09 6.13
CA HIS A 347 -12.22 8.22 6.86
C HIS A 347 -11.81 6.91 6.18
N PHE A 348 -10.72 6.99 5.44
CA PHE A 348 -9.55 6.19 5.84
C PHE A 348 -9.19 6.61 7.28
N ALA A 349 -8.62 5.71 8.07
CA ALA A 349 -8.33 5.93 9.49
C ALA A 349 -7.61 7.26 9.87
N ASN A 350 -7.31 8.13 8.91
CA ASN A 350 -6.55 9.37 9.02
C ASN A 350 -7.17 10.59 8.28
N GLY A 351 -8.45 10.56 7.97
CA GLY A 351 -9.15 11.77 7.45
C GLY A 351 -9.08 11.99 5.94
N PHE A 352 -8.45 11.12 5.14
CA PHE A 352 -8.40 11.22 3.68
C PHE A 352 -9.24 10.13 3.03
N GLY A 353 -10.12 10.53 2.10
CA GLY A 353 -10.97 9.64 1.34
C GLY A 353 -10.42 9.30 -0.05
N ARG A 354 -11.02 8.32 -0.72
CA ARG A 354 -10.73 8.02 -2.14
C ARG A 354 -10.90 9.24 -3.04
N LEU A 355 -11.82 10.13 -2.72
CA LEU A 355 -12.08 11.36 -3.48
C LEU A 355 -10.85 12.29 -3.49
N ASP A 356 -10.09 12.35 -2.41
CA ASP A 356 -8.88 13.19 -2.36
C ASP A 356 -7.76 12.60 -3.22
N VAL A 357 -7.61 11.27 -3.20
CA VAL A 357 -6.70 10.55 -4.11
C VAL A 357 -7.12 10.77 -5.59
N TRP A 358 -8.42 10.75 -5.88
CA TRP A 358 -8.92 10.99 -7.24
C TRP A 358 -8.73 12.45 -7.67
N LYS A 359 -8.95 13.43 -6.79
CA LYS A 359 -8.65 14.84 -7.07
C LYS A 359 -7.17 15.03 -7.39
N ALA A 360 -6.28 14.47 -6.57
CA ALA A 360 -4.84 14.51 -6.80
C ALA A 360 -4.46 13.87 -8.15
N ALA A 361 -5.03 12.70 -8.47
CA ALA A 361 -4.80 12.04 -9.74
C ALA A 361 -5.32 12.86 -10.94
N CYS A 362 -6.50 13.49 -10.81
CA CYS A 362 -7.02 14.40 -11.86
C CYS A 362 -6.10 15.61 -12.07
N SER A 363 -5.59 16.21 -10.99
CA SER A 363 -4.62 17.32 -11.08
C SER A 363 -3.34 16.88 -11.81
N ALA A 364 -2.82 15.69 -11.50
CA ALA A 364 -1.67 15.13 -12.21
C ALA A 364 -1.95 14.90 -13.71
N VAL A 365 -3.15 14.39 -14.05
CA VAL A 365 -3.55 14.21 -15.47
C VAL A 365 -3.63 15.57 -16.21
N THR A 366 -4.11 16.63 -15.56
CA THR A 366 -4.16 17.97 -16.18
C THR A 366 -2.78 18.54 -16.45
N ASP A 367 -1.80 18.24 -15.59
CA ASP A 367 -0.41 18.69 -15.78
C ASP A 367 0.36 17.82 -16.81
N PHE A 368 -0.01 16.54 -16.97
CA PHE A 368 0.65 15.59 -17.88
C PHE A 368 -0.32 14.89 -18.84
N PRO A 369 -1.07 15.64 -19.66
CA PRO A 369 -2.21 15.08 -20.40
C PRO A 369 -1.83 14.13 -21.55
N ILE A 370 -0.64 14.27 -22.17
CA ILE A 370 -0.33 13.53 -23.41
C ILE A 370 0.17 12.12 -23.12
N LEU A 371 1.34 11.99 -22.52
CA LEU A 371 1.99 10.69 -22.24
C LEU A 371 2.08 10.33 -20.76
N GLY A 372 1.49 11.15 -19.86
CA GLY A 372 1.56 10.94 -18.43
C GLY A 372 2.96 11.13 -17.86
N THR A 373 3.20 10.51 -16.72
CA THR A 373 4.43 10.67 -15.93
C THR A 373 5.36 9.45 -15.97
N GLY A 374 4.95 8.39 -16.68
CA GLY A 374 5.68 7.11 -16.77
C GLY A 374 4.93 5.96 -16.10
N ILE A 375 4.99 4.77 -16.68
CA ILE A 375 4.39 3.56 -16.13
C ILE A 375 5.02 3.27 -14.76
N GLY A 376 4.19 3.05 -13.72
CA GLY A 376 4.65 2.77 -12.36
C GLY A 376 5.05 4.00 -11.55
N SER A 377 4.86 5.22 -12.05
CA SER A 377 5.27 6.47 -11.39
C SER A 377 4.27 7.02 -10.38
N HIS A 378 3.04 6.51 -10.30
CA HIS A 378 1.97 7.09 -9.48
C HIS A 378 2.38 7.30 -8.01
N ALA A 379 3.08 6.32 -7.40
CA ALA A 379 3.53 6.40 -6.02
C ALA A 379 4.43 7.63 -5.75
N GLU A 380 5.25 8.02 -6.75
CA GLU A 380 6.18 9.15 -6.65
C GLU A 380 5.52 10.48 -7.00
N VAL A 381 4.52 10.47 -7.87
CA VAL A 381 3.83 11.67 -8.35
C VAL A 381 2.72 12.12 -7.41
N SER A 382 1.95 11.17 -6.84
CA SER A 382 0.78 11.50 -6.03
C SER A 382 1.08 12.39 -4.81
N PRO A 383 2.23 12.26 -4.09
CA PRO A 383 2.55 13.11 -2.95
C PRO A 383 2.74 14.59 -3.29
N ILE A 384 2.93 14.94 -4.57
CA ILE A 384 3.05 16.35 -5.01
C ILE A 384 1.68 17.04 -4.96
N TYR A 385 0.62 16.28 -5.27
CA TYR A 385 -0.76 16.80 -5.36
C TYR A 385 -1.62 16.51 -4.15
N MET A 386 -1.15 15.61 -3.27
CA MET A 386 -1.88 15.26 -2.05
C MET A 386 -1.39 16.09 -0.88
N PRO A 387 -2.29 16.64 -0.05
CA PRO A 387 -1.89 17.21 1.24
C PRO A 387 -1.26 16.12 2.13
N ALA A 388 -0.69 16.55 3.26
CA ALA A 388 -0.06 15.63 4.20
C ALA A 388 -1.00 14.47 4.60
N THR A 389 -0.55 13.23 4.41
CA THR A 389 -1.37 12.00 4.54
C THR A 389 -1.10 11.22 5.82
N ASN A 390 -0.55 11.84 6.86
CA ASN A 390 -0.13 11.17 8.11
C ASN A 390 0.82 9.98 7.87
N GLY A 391 1.68 10.07 6.83
CA GLY A 391 2.64 9.04 6.48
C GLY A 391 2.08 7.89 5.61
N ILE A 392 0.83 7.95 5.17
CA ILE A 392 0.27 6.95 4.24
C ILE A 392 0.75 7.27 2.82
N VAL A 393 1.31 6.27 2.15
CA VAL A 393 1.70 6.34 0.74
C VAL A 393 0.67 5.62 -0.12
N PHE A 394 0.01 6.36 -1.00
CA PHE A 394 -0.91 5.80 -1.99
C PHE A 394 -0.13 5.35 -3.23
N THR A 395 0.15 4.06 -3.32
CA THR A 395 0.91 3.50 -4.46
C THR A 395 0.14 3.56 -5.78
N HIS A 396 -1.18 3.72 -5.74
CA HIS A 396 -2.07 3.77 -6.89
C HIS A 396 -3.26 4.70 -6.61
N ALA A 397 -3.95 5.14 -7.66
CA ALA A 397 -5.08 6.07 -7.59
C ALA A 397 -6.39 5.47 -7.03
N GLU A 398 -6.41 4.23 -6.51
CA GLU A 398 -7.64 3.51 -6.09
C GLU A 398 -8.74 3.50 -7.19
N ASN A 399 -8.31 3.63 -8.45
CA ASN A 399 -9.11 3.63 -9.67
C ASN A 399 -8.19 3.32 -10.85
N SER A 400 -8.41 2.18 -11.53
CA SER A 400 -7.53 1.74 -12.64
C SER A 400 -7.51 2.70 -13.82
N TYR A 401 -8.64 3.37 -14.10
CA TYR A 401 -8.73 4.32 -15.21
C TYR A 401 -7.92 5.59 -14.95
N LEU A 402 -8.07 6.16 -13.73
CA LEU A 402 -7.30 7.34 -13.34
C LEU A 402 -5.81 7.02 -13.22
N ASN A 403 -5.46 5.86 -12.67
CA ASN A 403 -4.06 5.45 -12.57
C ASN A 403 -3.42 5.33 -13.96
N LEU A 404 -4.14 4.72 -14.93
CA LEU A 404 -3.69 4.63 -16.32
C LEU A 404 -3.50 6.02 -16.92
N ALA A 405 -4.42 6.96 -16.67
CA ALA A 405 -4.33 8.32 -17.18
C ALA A 405 -3.15 9.10 -16.57
N VAL A 406 -2.85 8.95 -15.27
CA VAL A 406 -1.67 9.56 -14.65
C VAL A 406 -0.38 9.05 -15.28
N GLU A 407 -0.27 7.74 -15.46
CA GLU A 407 0.97 7.10 -15.91
C GLU A 407 1.22 7.18 -17.41
N THR A 408 0.15 7.14 -18.23
CA THR A 408 0.25 7.06 -19.70
C THR A 408 -0.47 8.19 -20.44
N GLY A 409 -1.00 9.14 -19.70
CA GLY A 409 -1.76 10.26 -20.25
C GLY A 409 -3.11 9.85 -20.83
N LEU A 410 -3.74 10.81 -21.50
CA LEU A 410 -4.99 10.59 -22.22
C LEU A 410 -4.82 9.66 -23.42
N VAL A 411 -3.61 9.56 -23.99
CA VAL A 411 -3.31 8.62 -25.09
C VAL A 411 -3.47 7.17 -24.60
N GLY A 412 -2.90 6.82 -23.46
CA GLY A 412 -3.06 5.47 -22.88
C GLY A 412 -4.48 5.19 -22.44
N LEU A 413 -5.15 6.17 -21.81
CA LEU A 413 -6.56 6.05 -21.43
C LEU A 413 -7.46 5.80 -22.66
N PHE A 414 -7.23 6.51 -23.75
CA PHE A 414 -7.97 6.34 -25.00
C PHE A 414 -7.76 4.94 -25.61
N LEU A 415 -6.52 4.43 -25.63
CA LEU A 415 -6.22 3.05 -26.07
C LEU A 415 -6.92 2.02 -25.17
N GLY A 416 -6.91 2.21 -23.86
CA GLY A 416 -7.67 1.37 -22.91
C GLY A 416 -9.17 1.38 -23.21
N GLY A 417 -9.72 2.57 -23.49
CA GLY A 417 -11.12 2.75 -23.91
C GLY A 417 -11.47 1.98 -25.19
N ILE A 418 -10.61 2.03 -26.22
CA ILE A 418 -10.76 1.23 -27.44
C ILE A 418 -10.80 -0.28 -27.08
N GLY A 419 -9.92 -0.73 -26.19
CA GLY A 419 -9.88 -2.12 -25.76
C GLY A 419 -11.18 -2.56 -25.08
N ILE A 420 -11.73 -1.73 -24.20
CA ILE A 420 -13.02 -1.99 -23.53
C ILE A 420 -14.15 -2.06 -24.56
N VAL A 421 -14.25 -1.09 -25.47
CA VAL A 421 -15.27 -1.08 -26.51
C VAL A 421 -15.16 -2.30 -27.42
N ALA A 422 -13.94 -2.67 -27.84
CA ALA A 422 -13.71 -3.87 -28.65
C ALA A 422 -14.14 -5.14 -27.92
N ALA A 423 -13.88 -5.26 -26.62
CA ALA A 423 -14.29 -6.40 -25.79
C ALA A 423 -15.83 -6.49 -25.65
N ILE A 424 -16.50 -5.35 -25.45
CA ILE A 424 -17.98 -5.28 -25.42
C ILE A 424 -18.56 -5.70 -26.77
N VAL A 425 -18.07 -5.13 -27.87
CA VAL A 425 -18.49 -5.46 -29.23
C VAL A 425 -18.28 -6.94 -29.53
N ALA A 426 -17.13 -7.50 -29.16
CA ALA A 426 -16.82 -8.91 -29.30
C ALA A 426 -17.82 -9.80 -28.54
N THR A 427 -18.14 -9.44 -27.30
CA THR A 427 -19.14 -10.16 -26.47
C THR A 427 -20.50 -10.16 -27.14
N VAL A 428 -20.97 -9.00 -27.61
CA VAL A 428 -22.27 -8.87 -28.29
C VAL A 428 -22.30 -9.68 -29.61
N ILE A 429 -21.24 -9.62 -30.43
CA ILE A 429 -21.13 -10.40 -31.68
C ILE A 429 -21.24 -11.90 -31.38
N LEU A 430 -20.48 -12.41 -30.41
CA LEU A 430 -20.46 -13.84 -30.09
C LEU A 430 -21.77 -14.32 -29.49
N LEU A 431 -22.43 -13.53 -28.62
CA LEU A 431 -23.74 -13.88 -28.07
C LEU A 431 -24.83 -13.91 -29.16
N ARG A 432 -24.75 -13.05 -30.18
CA ARG A 432 -25.74 -12.97 -31.26
C ARG A 432 -25.47 -13.96 -32.40
N LYS A 433 -24.21 -14.01 -32.88
CA LYS A 433 -23.83 -14.73 -34.13
C LYS A 433 -22.97 -15.98 -33.89
N GLY A 434 -22.53 -16.22 -32.64
CA GLY A 434 -21.68 -17.36 -32.32
C GLY A 434 -22.43 -18.69 -32.31
N THR A 435 -21.67 -19.78 -32.44
CA THR A 435 -22.17 -21.14 -32.18
C THR A 435 -22.59 -21.26 -30.72
N HIS A 436 -23.28 -22.36 -30.37
CA HIS A 436 -23.70 -22.56 -28.99
C HIS A 436 -22.49 -22.60 -28.02
N GLU A 437 -21.39 -23.23 -28.37
CA GLU A 437 -20.14 -23.26 -27.61
C GLU A 437 -19.54 -21.84 -27.48
N GLU A 438 -19.47 -21.09 -28.57
CA GLU A 438 -18.94 -19.73 -28.56
C GLU A 438 -19.78 -18.78 -27.67
N LYS A 439 -21.10 -18.98 -27.64
CA LYS A 439 -22.00 -18.25 -26.75
C LYS A 439 -21.74 -18.57 -25.28
N LEU A 440 -21.46 -19.84 -24.95
CA LEU A 440 -21.08 -20.24 -23.58
C LEU A 440 -19.73 -19.64 -23.17
N ILE A 441 -18.75 -19.66 -24.07
CA ILE A 441 -17.45 -19.01 -23.88
C ILE A 441 -17.62 -17.50 -23.69
N ALA A 442 -18.47 -16.88 -24.52
CA ALA A 442 -18.78 -15.45 -24.43
C ALA A 442 -19.44 -15.07 -23.10
N THR A 443 -20.30 -15.95 -22.56
CA THR A 443 -20.89 -15.76 -21.23
C THR A 443 -19.82 -15.78 -20.14
N ALA A 444 -18.90 -16.75 -20.18
CA ALA A 444 -17.85 -16.89 -19.18
C ALA A 444 -16.92 -15.66 -19.14
N PHE A 445 -16.36 -15.31 -20.30
CA PHE A 445 -15.44 -14.18 -20.39
C PHE A 445 -16.13 -12.81 -20.34
N GLY A 446 -17.35 -12.71 -20.90
CA GLY A 446 -18.15 -11.48 -20.81
C GLY A 446 -18.50 -11.12 -19.37
N ALA A 447 -18.78 -12.11 -18.52
CA ALA A 447 -19.00 -11.90 -17.10
C ALA A 447 -17.72 -11.41 -16.40
N ALA A 448 -16.56 -12.00 -16.71
CA ALA A 448 -15.27 -11.55 -16.21
C ALA A 448 -14.96 -10.10 -16.60
N LEU A 449 -15.15 -9.75 -17.88
CA LEU A 449 -14.90 -8.40 -18.39
C LEU A 449 -15.83 -7.36 -17.75
N ALA A 450 -17.11 -7.69 -17.57
CA ALA A 450 -18.07 -6.80 -16.90
C ALA A 450 -17.71 -6.59 -15.43
N ALA A 451 -17.43 -7.66 -14.69
CA ALA A 451 -17.00 -7.58 -13.29
C ALA A 451 -15.71 -6.77 -13.14
N GLY A 452 -14.73 -7.02 -14.00
CA GLY A 452 -13.46 -6.30 -14.01
C GLY A 452 -13.62 -4.83 -14.37
N GLY A 453 -14.48 -4.49 -15.32
CA GLY A 453 -14.77 -3.10 -15.69
C GLY A 453 -15.41 -2.31 -14.53
N VAL A 454 -16.38 -2.91 -13.84
CA VAL A 454 -17.02 -2.28 -12.66
C VAL A 454 -16.03 -2.12 -11.51
N HIS A 455 -15.25 -3.15 -11.18
CA HIS A 455 -14.32 -3.08 -10.06
C HIS A 455 -13.15 -2.13 -10.34
N ALA A 456 -12.70 -2.01 -11.59
CA ALA A 456 -11.64 -1.09 -12.00
C ALA A 456 -11.96 0.39 -11.72
N ALA A 457 -13.24 0.75 -11.58
CA ALA A 457 -13.65 2.10 -11.22
C ALA A 457 -13.43 2.44 -9.75
N THR A 458 -13.29 1.44 -8.88
CA THR A 458 -13.17 1.60 -7.43
C THR A 458 -11.90 1.00 -6.84
N ASP A 459 -11.03 0.43 -7.70
CA ASP A 459 -9.78 -0.20 -7.29
C ASP A 459 -8.81 -0.26 -8.49
N PHE A 460 -7.52 -0.51 -8.22
CA PHE A 460 -6.46 -0.55 -9.25
C PHE A 460 -6.16 -1.98 -9.75
N ILE A 461 -7.20 -2.78 -9.99
CA ILE A 461 -7.08 -4.20 -10.36
C ILE A 461 -6.28 -4.46 -11.65
N TRP A 462 -6.14 -3.46 -12.55
CA TRP A 462 -5.32 -3.59 -13.77
C TRP A 462 -3.82 -3.62 -13.47
N TYR A 463 -3.43 -3.16 -12.28
CA TYR A 463 -2.06 -3.16 -11.76
C TYR A 463 -1.75 -4.38 -10.87
N VAL A 464 -2.72 -5.30 -10.75
CA VAL A 464 -2.57 -6.57 -10.04
C VAL A 464 -2.37 -7.68 -11.07
N PRO A 465 -1.15 -8.24 -11.24
CA PRO A 465 -0.84 -9.15 -12.35
C PRO A 465 -1.76 -10.35 -12.47
N ALA A 466 -2.23 -10.91 -11.35
CA ALA A 466 -3.21 -12.00 -11.36
C ALA A 466 -4.53 -11.58 -12.03
N CYS A 467 -5.06 -10.41 -11.69
CA CYS A 467 -6.33 -9.90 -12.22
C CYS A 467 -6.19 -9.42 -13.66
N SER A 468 -5.14 -8.61 -13.94
CA SER A 468 -4.93 -8.05 -15.28
C SER A 468 -4.62 -9.13 -16.33
N THR A 469 -3.84 -10.16 -15.98
CA THR A 469 -3.56 -11.28 -16.90
C THR A 469 -4.85 -12.02 -17.28
N LEU A 470 -5.71 -12.28 -16.32
CA LEU A 470 -7.00 -12.94 -16.58
C LEU A 470 -7.91 -12.07 -17.46
N LEU A 471 -8.01 -10.77 -17.16
CA LEU A 471 -8.80 -9.80 -17.95
C LEU A 471 -8.30 -9.69 -19.38
N PHE A 472 -6.99 -9.57 -19.58
CA PHE A 472 -6.40 -9.44 -20.92
C PHE A 472 -6.55 -10.73 -21.72
N LEU A 473 -6.37 -11.89 -21.10
CA LEU A 473 -6.63 -13.18 -21.75
C LEU A 473 -8.10 -13.32 -22.17
N ALA A 474 -9.04 -12.94 -21.30
CA ALA A 474 -10.46 -12.96 -21.60
C ALA A 474 -10.79 -12.01 -22.77
N GLY A 475 -10.36 -10.74 -22.70
CA GLY A 475 -10.62 -9.74 -23.73
C GLY A 475 -10.03 -10.10 -25.09
N ALA A 476 -8.76 -10.46 -25.13
CA ALA A 476 -8.10 -10.81 -26.40
C ALA A 476 -8.65 -12.09 -27.03
N THR A 477 -8.99 -13.11 -26.22
CA THR A 477 -9.65 -14.33 -26.69
C THR A 477 -11.00 -14.01 -27.32
N MET A 478 -11.80 -13.16 -26.68
CA MET A 478 -13.09 -12.70 -27.17
C MET A 478 -12.97 -11.92 -28.47
N ILE A 479 -12.06 -10.94 -28.53
CA ILE A 479 -11.81 -10.13 -29.74
C ILE A 479 -11.33 -11.01 -30.90
N SER A 480 -10.37 -11.91 -30.65
CA SER A 480 -9.85 -12.82 -31.65
C SER A 480 -10.92 -13.79 -32.17
N LEU A 481 -11.78 -14.34 -31.30
CA LEU A 481 -12.87 -15.23 -31.69
C LEU A 481 -13.94 -14.48 -32.49
N ALA A 482 -14.35 -13.29 -32.04
CA ALA A 482 -15.38 -12.47 -32.69
C ALA A 482 -14.93 -11.94 -34.06
N SER A 483 -13.64 -11.62 -34.22
CA SER A 483 -13.07 -11.15 -35.49
C SER A 483 -13.17 -12.21 -36.62
N ARG A 484 -13.37 -13.48 -36.29
CA ARG A 484 -13.63 -14.57 -37.26
C ARG A 484 -15.08 -14.61 -37.72
N ARG A 485 -16.00 -13.95 -37.02
CA ARG A 485 -17.44 -13.94 -37.29
C ARG A 485 -17.94 -12.63 -37.90
N CYS A 486 -17.20 -11.55 -37.73
CA CYS A 486 -17.65 -10.22 -38.15
C CYS A 486 -16.48 -9.32 -38.51
N ALA A 487 -16.57 -8.67 -39.66
CA ALA A 487 -15.58 -7.74 -40.17
C ALA A 487 -15.51 -6.42 -39.36
N LEU A 488 -16.44 -6.16 -38.44
CA LEU A 488 -16.43 -5.01 -37.54
C LEU A 488 -15.19 -4.98 -36.61
N LEU A 489 -14.62 -6.17 -36.34
CA LEU A 489 -13.35 -6.30 -35.64
C LEU A 489 -12.30 -6.78 -36.65
N PRO A 490 -11.62 -5.87 -37.39
CA PRO A 490 -10.68 -6.25 -38.43
C PRO A 490 -9.47 -6.99 -37.83
N ALA A 491 -8.95 -7.92 -38.64
CA ALA A 491 -7.69 -8.58 -38.35
C ALA A 491 -6.95 -8.84 -39.67
N CYS A 492 -5.67 -8.49 -39.70
CA CYS A 492 -4.78 -8.80 -40.81
C CYS A 492 -4.22 -10.21 -40.63
N THR A 493 -4.17 -10.97 -41.72
CA THR A 493 -3.52 -12.28 -41.71
C THR A 493 -2.26 -12.20 -42.58
N PHE A 494 -1.18 -12.72 -42.04
CA PHE A 494 0.10 -12.83 -42.75
C PHE A 494 0.71 -14.21 -42.49
N GLU A 495 1.54 -14.64 -43.42
CA GLU A 495 2.25 -15.91 -43.32
C GLU A 495 3.70 -15.65 -42.93
N LEU A 496 4.18 -16.32 -41.92
CA LEU A 496 5.60 -16.39 -41.59
C LEU A 496 6.13 -17.74 -42.02
N ASP A 497 7.23 -17.72 -42.74
CA ASP A 497 8.02 -18.91 -42.96
C ASP A 497 8.71 -19.36 -41.66
N ARG A 498 9.15 -20.61 -41.65
CA ARG A 498 9.73 -21.21 -40.46
C ARG A 498 10.97 -20.49 -39.95
N ILE A 499 11.79 -19.91 -40.85
CA ILE A 499 13.02 -19.23 -40.47
C ILE A 499 12.69 -17.91 -39.78
N SER A 500 11.87 -17.07 -40.40
CA SER A 500 11.44 -15.77 -39.84
C SER A 500 10.70 -15.94 -38.50
N ALA A 501 9.84 -16.95 -38.39
CA ALA A 501 9.15 -17.23 -37.14
C ALA A 501 10.10 -17.74 -36.04
N SER A 502 11.14 -18.53 -36.41
CA SER A 502 12.16 -18.98 -35.43
C SER A 502 13.04 -17.83 -34.96
N ILE A 503 13.42 -16.91 -35.85
CA ILE A 503 14.16 -15.70 -35.50
C ILE A 503 13.34 -14.82 -34.54
N ALA A 504 12.04 -14.59 -34.85
CA ALA A 504 11.16 -13.86 -33.97
C ALA A 504 11.02 -14.54 -32.59
N GLY A 505 10.88 -15.86 -32.56
CA GLY A 505 10.84 -16.62 -31.30
C GLY A 505 12.12 -16.52 -30.48
N MET A 506 13.29 -16.59 -31.13
CA MET A 506 14.57 -16.42 -30.46
C MET A 506 14.73 -15.00 -29.89
N PHE A 507 14.35 -13.99 -30.67
CA PHE A 507 14.33 -12.60 -30.19
C PHE A 507 13.43 -12.44 -28.95
N LEU A 508 12.20 -12.97 -28.97
CA LEU A 508 11.31 -12.94 -27.81
C LEU A 508 11.91 -13.67 -26.59
N LEU A 509 12.60 -14.79 -26.78
CA LEU A 509 13.29 -15.50 -25.69
C LEU A 509 14.42 -14.65 -25.09
N VAL A 510 15.18 -13.94 -25.92
CA VAL A 510 16.26 -13.03 -25.42
C VAL A 510 15.67 -11.89 -24.62
N VAL A 511 14.63 -11.23 -25.14
CA VAL A 511 13.98 -10.10 -24.45
C VAL A 511 13.31 -10.55 -23.17
N LEU A 512 12.56 -11.66 -23.19
CA LEU A 512 11.96 -12.22 -21.97
C LEU A 512 13.02 -12.77 -21.01
N GLY A 513 14.13 -13.29 -21.50
CA GLY A 513 15.28 -13.69 -20.67
C GLY A 513 15.89 -12.51 -19.93
N ALA A 514 16.09 -11.38 -20.61
CA ALA A 514 16.54 -10.14 -19.99
C ALA A 514 15.54 -9.60 -18.95
N THR A 515 14.23 -9.60 -19.30
CA THR A 515 13.15 -9.25 -18.37
C THR A 515 13.16 -10.19 -17.15
N GLY A 516 13.25 -11.49 -17.38
CA GLY A 516 13.30 -12.50 -16.32
C GLY A 516 14.52 -12.33 -15.41
N PHE A 517 15.67 -11.98 -15.95
CA PHE A 517 16.86 -11.69 -15.18
C PHE A 517 16.68 -10.45 -14.29
N GLN A 518 16.06 -9.37 -14.82
CA GLN A 518 15.73 -8.20 -14.02
C GLN A 518 14.75 -8.55 -12.88
N GLN A 519 13.71 -9.34 -13.16
CA GLN A 519 12.74 -9.78 -12.13
C GLN A 519 13.38 -10.70 -11.10
N PHE A 520 14.29 -11.58 -11.52
CA PHE A 520 15.08 -12.43 -10.63
C PHE A 520 15.90 -11.58 -9.66
N ARG A 521 16.64 -10.59 -10.16
CA ARG A 521 17.39 -9.64 -9.31
C ARG A 521 16.47 -8.92 -8.32
N SER A 522 15.30 -8.45 -8.77
CA SER A 522 14.30 -7.82 -7.90
C SER A 522 13.79 -8.76 -6.80
N ALA A 523 13.60 -10.05 -7.11
CA ALA A 523 13.19 -11.05 -6.13
C ALA A 523 14.26 -11.31 -5.06
N PHE A 524 15.53 -11.27 -5.43
CA PHE A 524 16.66 -11.40 -4.49
C PHE A 524 16.87 -10.13 -3.65
N ALA A 525 16.59 -8.94 -4.20
CA ALA A 525 16.65 -7.69 -3.45
C ALA A 525 15.57 -7.59 -2.35
N GLN A 526 14.40 -8.22 -2.55
CA GLN A 526 13.23 -8.06 -1.70
C GLN A 526 13.45 -8.41 -0.21
N PRO A 527 14.06 -9.55 0.17
CA PRO A 527 14.29 -9.87 1.59
C PRO A 527 15.20 -8.85 2.29
N HIS A 528 16.20 -8.32 1.58
CA HIS A 528 17.10 -7.29 2.11
C HIS A 528 16.37 -5.97 2.30
N TRP A 529 15.50 -5.60 1.36
CA TRP A 529 14.64 -4.43 1.50
C TRP A 529 13.69 -4.56 2.70
N GLU A 530 13.04 -5.71 2.87
CA GLU A 530 12.15 -5.97 4.01
C GLU A 530 12.91 -5.90 5.35
N THR A 531 14.15 -6.38 5.38
CA THR A 531 15.01 -6.27 6.57
C THR A 531 15.33 -4.81 6.87
N ALA A 532 15.73 -4.03 5.88
CA ALA A 532 16.02 -2.61 6.04
C ALA A 532 14.81 -1.82 6.55
N VAL A 533 13.61 -2.12 6.04
CA VAL A 533 12.37 -1.47 6.50
C VAL A 533 12.02 -1.85 7.95
N ARG A 534 12.23 -3.12 8.36
CA ARG A 534 12.05 -3.54 9.77
C ARG A 534 13.05 -2.87 10.70
N ASP A 535 14.31 -2.75 10.29
CA ASP A 535 15.34 -2.05 11.05
C ASP A 535 15.00 -0.56 11.19
N ASN A 536 14.51 0.09 10.13
CA ASN A 536 14.03 1.48 10.19
C ASN A 536 12.83 1.66 11.15
N ALA A 537 11.88 0.73 11.16
CA ALA A 537 10.77 0.76 12.10
C ALA A 537 11.24 0.56 13.56
N SER A 538 12.25 -0.28 13.79
CA SER A 538 12.84 -0.49 15.12
C SER A 538 13.59 0.74 15.62
N LEU A 539 14.30 1.47 14.74
CA LEU A 539 14.92 2.77 15.07
C LEU A 539 13.89 3.79 15.51
N ALA A 540 12.77 3.87 14.80
CA ALA A 540 11.67 4.75 15.20
C ALA A 540 11.15 4.37 16.60
N ALA A 541 11.01 3.09 16.92
CA ALA A 541 10.57 2.63 18.24
C ALA A 541 11.57 2.99 19.35
N ILE A 542 12.89 2.84 19.12
CA ILE A 542 13.94 3.26 20.04
C ILE A 542 13.89 4.80 20.24
N ALA A 543 13.75 5.56 19.17
CA ALA A 543 13.68 7.01 19.23
C ALA A 543 12.44 7.53 19.99
N PHE A 544 11.35 6.74 20.07
CA PHE A 544 10.08 7.13 20.69
C PHE A 544 9.78 6.40 22.00
N ALA A 545 10.68 5.56 22.51
CA ALA A 545 10.55 4.96 23.85
C ALA A 545 10.50 6.09 24.92
N PRO A 546 9.54 6.06 25.85
CA PRO A 546 9.58 6.94 27.00
C PRO A 546 10.84 6.59 27.81
N PRO A 547 11.53 7.59 28.42
CA PRO A 547 12.68 7.31 29.25
C PRO A 547 12.26 6.31 30.33
N GLU A 548 12.95 5.15 30.39
CA GLU A 548 12.73 4.18 31.47
C GLU A 548 12.94 4.90 32.80
N LYS A 549 11.94 4.87 33.66
CA LYS A 549 12.12 5.25 35.06
C LYS A 549 13.18 4.31 35.62
N SER A 550 14.36 4.84 35.90
CA SER A 550 15.38 4.08 36.63
C SER A 550 14.73 3.61 37.92
N SER A 551 14.41 2.31 37.99
CA SER A 551 13.94 1.63 39.20
C SER A 551 15.12 1.39 40.12
N THR A 552 15.69 2.46 40.68
CA THR A 552 16.56 2.41 41.87
C THR A 552 16.32 3.70 42.65
N ALA A 553 15.23 3.73 43.37
CA ALA A 553 15.11 4.55 44.52
C ALA A 553 14.62 3.64 45.65
N ASP A 554 15.56 3.03 46.32
CA ASP A 554 15.35 2.58 47.71
C ASP A 554 15.01 3.80 48.53
N ASP A 555 13.81 3.78 49.11
CA ASP A 555 13.44 4.61 50.24
C ASP A 555 14.43 4.35 51.39
N ASN A 556 15.21 5.37 51.75
CA ASN A 556 15.53 5.78 53.11
C ASN A 556 16.81 6.61 53.12
N SER A 557 16.67 7.88 53.41
CA SER A 557 17.39 8.54 54.53
C SER A 557 17.25 10.07 54.45
N ASP A 558 16.74 10.64 55.51
CA ASP A 558 16.91 12.02 55.92
C ASP A 558 18.40 12.35 56.05
N ALA A 559 18.84 13.49 55.59
CA ALA A 559 19.71 14.44 56.33
C ALA A 559 20.35 15.47 55.41
N ASP A 560 20.06 16.72 55.73
CA ASP A 560 20.90 17.91 55.81
C ASP A 560 22.12 18.15 54.89
N ASP A 561 21.98 19.30 54.20
CA ASP A 561 22.83 20.49 54.19
C ASP A 561 24.25 20.46 53.57
N SER A 562 24.46 21.52 52.83
CA SER A 562 25.71 22.24 52.55
C SER A 562 26.61 21.76 51.44
N THR A 563 26.70 22.70 50.48
CA THR A 563 27.94 23.12 49.76
C THR A 563 28.95 22.09 49.35
N ALA A 564 28.97 21.73 48.07
CA ALA A 564 30.23 21.28 47.46
C ALA A 564 30.20 21.44 45.93
N SER A 565 31.04 22.36 45.52
CA SER A 565 31.95 22.34 44.37
C SER A 565 31.50 21.62 43.09
N ILE A 566 31.29 22.40 42.07
CA ILE A 566 31.42 22.04 40.66
C ILE A 566 32.84 21.47 40.42
N THR A 567 33.00 20.20 40.36
CA THR A 567 34.06 19.46 39.62
C THR A 567 33.82 17.99 39.85
N ASN A 568 32.98 17.36 39.01
CA ASN A 568 33.11 15.95 38.74
C ASN A 568 32.98 15.76 37.21
N ILE A 569 34.15 15.75 36.57
CA ILE A 569 34.38 15.15 35.28
C ILE A 569 33.91 13.68 35.38
N LEU A 570 32.76 13.37 34.80
CA LEU A 570 32.33 11.99 34.60
C LEU A 570 33.34 11.31 33.66
N PRO A 571 33.79 10.08 33.97
CA PRO A 571 34.68 9.34 33.10
C PRO A 571 33.96 9.04 31.79
N ALA A 572 34.70 9.21 30.69
CA ALA A 572 34.30 8.86 29.33
C ALA A 572 34.32 7.33 29.15
N GLU A 573 33.34 6.61 29.72
CA GLU A 573 33.18 5.18 29.45
C GLU A 573 31.79 4.66 29.91
N SER A 574 30.75 5.08 29.21
CA SER A 574 29.58 4.23 28.91
C SER A 574 28.76 4.95 27.83
N ILE A 575 28.93 4.51 26.60
CA ILE A 575 27.99 4.82 25.53
C ILE A 575 26.64 4.39 26.07
N ASP A 576 25.67 5.32 26.06
CA ASP A 576 24.27 4.99 26.38
C ASP A 576 23.88 3.73 25.59
N PRO A 577 23.49 2.64 26.26
CA PRO A 577 23.21 1.37 25.59
C PRO A 577 22.16 1.48 24.48
N GLU A 578 21.28 2.48 24.52
CA GLU A 578 20.32 2.76 23.45
C GLU A 578 21.00 3.36 22.22
N VAL A 579 21.95 4.27 22.40
CA VAL A 579 22.75 4.83 21.29
C VAL A 579 23.58 3.74 20.61
N GLY A 580 24.17 2.84 21.38
CA GLY A 580 24.89 1.67 20.85
C GLY A 580 23.99 0.79 19.98
N LYS A 581 22.81 0.42 20.49
CA LYS A 581 21.79 -0.35 19.74
C LYS A 581 21.36 0.35 18.45
N ALA A 582 21.17 1.67 18.49
CA ALA A 582 20.80 2.45 17.31
C ALA A 582 21.89 2.44 16.23
N ILE A 583 23.18 2.58 16.61
CA ILE A 583 24.33 2.50 15.70
C ILE A 583 24.42 1.11 15.06
N ASP A 584 24.25 0.03 15.82
CA ASP A 584 24.26 -1.34 15.32
C ASP A 584 23.10 -1.59 14.34
N THR A 585 21.89 -1.10 14.67
CA THR A 585 20.72 -1.23 13.81
C THR A 585 20.90 -0.47 12.50
N LEU A 586 21.43 0.78 12.54
CA LEU A 586 21.77 1.54 11.33
C LEU A 586 22.85 0.83 10.50
N SER A 587 23.83 0.19 11.14
CA SER A 587 24.88 -0.55 10.43
C SER A 587 24.32 -1.78 9.71
N ARG A 588 23.39 -2.53 10.32
CA ARG A 588 22.68 -3.63 9.66
C ARG A 588 21.80 -3.12 8.51
N MET A 589 21.07 -2.03 8.74
CA MET A 589 20.22 -1.39 7.73
C MET A 589 21.04 -0.95 6.51
N ILE A 590 22.18 -0.30 6.71
CA ILE A 590 23.10 0.10 5.65
C ILE A 590 23.57 -1.12 4.84
N SER A 591 24.03 -2.17 5.53
CA SER A 591 24.46 -3.41 4.86
C SER A 591 23.33 -4.03 4.03
N SER A 592 22.10 -4.06 4.57
CA SER A 592 20.93 -4.58 3.86
C SER A 592 20.60 -3.73 2.63
N LEU A 593 20.66 -2.39 2.73
CA LEU A 593 20.42 -1.48 1.61
C LEU A 593 21.51 -1.60 0.52
N GLU A 594 22.77 -1.77 0.89
CA GLU A 594 23.85 -2.04 -0.06
C GLU A 594 23.59 -3.35 -0.83
N GLN A 595 23.09 -4.39 -0.18
CA GLN A 595 22.66 -5.62 -0.86
C GLN A 595 21.46 -5.39 -1.79
N VAL A 596 20.46 -4.58 -1.38
CA VAL A 596 19.36 -4.18 -2.28
C VAL A 596 19.91 -3.54 -3.55
N LEU A 597 20.83 -2.59 -3.43
CA LEU A 597 21.40 -1.84 -4.55
C LEU A 597 22.34 -2.68 -5.43
N LEU A 598 23.03 -3.68 -4.86
CA LEU A 598 23.80 -4.65 -5.64
C LEU A 598 22.89 -5.42 -6.62
N PHE A 599 21.73 -5.83 -6.17
CA PHE A 599 20.75 -6.53 -7.02
C PHE A 599 19.88 -5.57 -7.83
N ARG A 600 19.56 -4.40 -7.29
CA ARG A 600 18.61 -3.46 -7.88
C ARG A 600 19.10 -2.02 -7.73
N PRO A 601 20.06 -1.59 -8.58
CA PRO A 601 20.63 -0.24 -8.52
C PRO A 601 19.64 0.86 -8.89
N ASP A 602 18.55 0.52 -9.57
CA ASP A 602 17.43 1.39 -9.94
C ASP A 602 16.29 1.46 -8.91
N HIS A 603 16.54 1.02 -7.67
CA HIS A 603 15.50 1.04 -6.63
C HIS A 603 15.19 2.48 -6.19
N PRO A 604 13.92 2.96 -6.32
CA PRO A 604 13.59 4.38 -6.21
C PRO A 604 13.84 4.99 -4.83
N HIS A 605 13.82 4.17 -3.76
CA HIS A 605 13.97 4.63 -2.38
C HIS A 605 15.22 4.13 -1.68
N ALA A 606 15.90 3.11 -2.20
CA ALA A 606 17.02 2.50 -1.47
C ALA A 606 18.20 3.45 -1.34
N TRP A 607 18.52 4.22 -2.37
CA TRP A 607 19.58 5.20 -2.36
C TRP A 607 19.35 6.35 -1.36
N SER A 608 18.14 6.92 -1.34
CA SER A 608 17.81 8.00 -0.39
C SER A 608 17.82 7.50 1.06
N THR A 609 17.27 6.31 1.29
CA THR A 609 17.26 5.69 2.61
C THR A 609 18.68 5.36 3.08
N LEU A 610 19.56 4.91 2.18
CA LEU A 610 20.96 4.64 2.48
C LEU A 610 21.72 5.93 2.82
N ALA A 611 21.52 7.00 2.06
CA ALA A 611 22.12 8.32 2.32
C ALA A 611 21.73 8.85 3.70
N ILE A 612 20.45 8.77 4.06
CA ILE A 612 19.94 9.18 5.37
C ILE A 612 20.51 8.31 6.48
N ALA A 613 20.53 6.99 6.32
CA ALA A 613 21.03 6.07 7.34
C ALA A 613 22.53 6.30 7.63
N ARG A 614 23.35 6.59 6.60
CA ARG A 614 24.75 6.97 6.79
C ARG A 614 24.89 8.28 7.56
N LEU A 615 24.08 9.28 7.20
CA LEU A 615 24.10 10.58 7.85
C LEU A 615 23.68 10.49 9.32
N GLU A 616 22.65 9.70 9.63
CA GLU A 616 22.22 9.44 11.00
C GLU A 616 23.28 8.67 11.81
N ARG A 617 23.86 7.65 11.22
CA ARG A 617 24.94 6.88 11.86
C ARG A 617 26.16 7.73 12.15
N PHE A 618 26.56 8.60 11.22
CA PHE A 618 27.61 9.60 11.42
C PHE A 618 27.29 10.47 12.64
N GLY A 619 26.09 11.04 12.73
CA GLY A 619 25.68 11.89 13.83
C GLY A 619 25.69 11.18 15.19
N LEU A 620 25.22 9.92 15.25
CA LEU A 620 25.21 9.12 16.48
C LEU A 620 26.64 8.72 16.92
N ARG A 621 27.52 8.32 15.98
CA ARG A 621 28.92 7.98 16.30
C ARG A 621 29.68 9.18 16.84
N ARG A 622 29.48 10.37 16.27
CA ARG A 622 30.12 11.60 16.73
C ARG A 622 29.66 11.97 18.13
N ARG A 623 28.38 11.86 18.43
CA ARG A 623 27.84 12.08 19.79
C ARG A 623 28.42 11.06 20.78
N ALA A 624 28.49 9.79 20.42
CA ALA A 624 29.06 8.74 21.25
C ALA A 624 30.54 8.94 21.53
N SER A 625 31.31 9.56 20.63
CA SER A 625 32.72 9.92 20.82
C SER A 625 32.91 11.25 21.60
N GLY A 626 31.84 11.84 22.15
CA GLY A 626 31.90 13.09 22.93
C GLY A 626 32.01 14.37 22.08
N PHE A 627 31.96 14.25 20.75
CA PHE A 627 31.98 15.41 19.87
C PHE A 627 30.62 16.09 19.84
N ARG A 628 30.56 17.35 20.29
CA ARG A 628 29.28 18.06 20.44
C ARG A 628 28.83 18.88 19.23
N ALA A 629 29.75 19.18 18.29
CA ALA A 629 29.42 19.96 17.11
C ALA A 629 28.48 19.16 16.16
N THR A 630 27.43 19.80 15.74
CA THR A 630 26.46 19.25 14.78
C THR A 630 26.98 19.41 13.34
N LEU A 631 26.32 18.76 12.38
CA LEU A 631 26.65 18.98 10.97
C LEU A 631 26.43 20.45 10.55
N CYS A 632 25.46 21.14 11.15
CA CYS A 632 25.20 22.56 10.92
C CYS A 632 26.36 23.42 11.46
N ASP A 633 26.93 23.07 12.61
CA ASP A 633 28.09 23.82 13.16
C ASP A 633 29.33 23.65 12.25
N LEU A 634 29.50 22.47 11.66
CA LEU A 634 30.55 22.20 10.68
C LEU A 634 30.35 22.99 9.38
N GLU A 635 29.12 23.05 8.89
CA GLU A 635 28.76 23.88 7.74
C GLU A 635 29.03 25.35 8.00
N GLN A 636 28.61 25.91 9.14
CA GLN A 636 28.86 27.28 9.52
C GLN A 636 30.36 27.57 9.68
N ALA A 637 31.12 26.63 10.27
CA ALA A 637 32.56 26.77 10.38
C ALA A 637 33.23 26.77 8.98
N ALA A 638 32.78 25.92 8.07
CA ALA A 638 33.26 25.89 6.71
C ALA A 638 32.94 27.16 5.94
N LEU A 639 31.75 27.72 6.13
CA LEU A 639 31.32 28.98 5.51
C LEU A 639 32.04 30.22 6.09
N ALA A 640 32.33 30.20 7.39
CA ALA A 640 33.03 31.31 8.08
C ALA A 640 34.56 31.31 7.81
N SER A 641 35.12 30.22 7.32
CA SER A 641 36.56 30.07 7.06
C SER A 641 36.92 30.43 5.63
N GLU A 642 37.81 31.39 5.43
CA GLU A 642 38.34 31.75 4.11
C GLU A 642 39.46 30.75 3.72
N PHE A 643 39.11 29.72 2.97
CA PHE A 643 40.10 28.75 2.47
C PHE A 643 40.78 29.27 1.21
N SER A 644 42.11 29.27 1.22
CA SER A 644 42.93 29.74 0.07
C SER A 644 42.90 28.82 -1.14
N SER A 645 42.56 27.54 -0.93
CA SER A 645 42.43 26.54 -1.99
C SER A 645 41.51 25.40 -1.56
N ARG A 646 41.07 24.61 -2.55
CA ARG A 646 40.31 23.38 -2.29
C ARG A 646 41.10 22.39 -1.44
N GLU A 647 42.39 22.29 -1.68
CA GLU A 647 43.28 21.40 -0.93
C GLU A 647 43.35 21.79 0.56
N SER A 648 43.40 23.10 0.88
CA SER A 648 43.37 23.57 2.27
C SER A 648 42.05 23.26 2.97
N PHE A 649 40.95 23.32 2.24
CA PHE A 649 39.63 22.94 2.73
C PHE A 649 39.52 21.42 2.96
N GLU A 650 40.00 20.59 2.02
CA GLU A 650 40.00 19.13 2.19
C GLU A 650 40.89 18.67 3.34
N LEU A 651 42.02 19.35 3.57
CA LEU A 651 42.88 19.09 4.70
C LEU A 651 42.16 19.43 6.01
N TRP A 652 41.56 20.59 6.09
CA TRP A 652 40.76 20.99 7.26
C TRP A 652 39.62 20.00 7.57
N LEU A 653 38.90 19.52 6.53
CA LEU A 653 37.87 18.49 6.71
C LEU A 653 38.41 17.22 7.32
N ARG A 654 39.56 16.74 6.81
CA ARG A 654 40.22 15.53 7.31
C ARG A 654 40.76 15.71 8.74
N GLU A 655 41.33 16.87 9.06
CA GLU A 655 41.78 17.18 10.40
C GLU A 655 40.61 17.27 11.40
N THR A 656 39.49 17.81 10.99
CA THR A 656 38.28 17.99 11.85
C THR A 656 37.46 16.72 12.01
N LEU A 657 37.31 15.91 10.95
CA LEU A 657 36.39 14.78 10.90
C LEU A 657 37.12 13.42 10.88
N GLY A 658 38.41 13.37 10.58
CA GLY A 658 39.15 12.11 10.42
C GLY A 658 38.57 11.25 9.31
N ASP A 659 38.49 9.94 9.55
CA ASP A 659 37.90 8.95 8.61
C ASP A 659 36.40 9.09 8.40
N ASP A 660 35.71 9.85 9.28
CA ASP A 660 34.25 10.07 9.15
C ASP A 660 33.88 10.92 7.91
N VAL A 661 34.86 11.63 7.31
CA VAL A 661 34.67 12.35 6.03
C VAL A 661 34.20 11.40 4.93
N ASP A 662 34.79 10.20 4.86
CA ASP A 662 34.45 9.23 3.82
C ASP A 662 32.97 8.78 3.93
N GLU A 663 32.42 8.71 5.12
CA GLU A 663 31.00 8.39 5.32
C GLU A 663 30.08 9.49 4.78
N LEU A 664 30.41 10.75 4.99
CA LEU A 664 29.65 11.88 4.45
C LEU A 664 29.77 11.98 2.92
N VAL A 665 30.96 11.70 2.36
CA VAL A 665 31.17 11.64 0.90
C VAL A 665 30.34 10.53 0.27
N ARG A 666 30.27 9.36 0.92
CA ARG A 666 29.42 8.25 0.48
C ARG A 666 27.92 8.62 0.60
N ALA A 667 27.49 9.22 1.70
CA ALA A 667 26.11 9.67 1.85
C ALA A 667 25.70 10.65 0.74
N ARG A 668 26.59 11.58 0.38
CA ARG A 668 26.35 12.49 -0.74
C ARG A 668 26.27 11.74 -2.09
N HIS A 669 27.18 10.80 -2.35
CA HIS A 669 27.13 9.97 -3.55
C HIS A 669 25.81 9.22 -3.64
N ASP A 670 25.38 8.59 -2.56
CA ASP A 670 24.09 7.87 -2.49
C ASP A 670 22.90 8.80 -2.76
N ALA A 671 22.96 10.04 -2.26
CA ALA A 671 21.92 11.03 -2.53
C ALA A 671 21.90 11.49 -4.00
N LEU A 672 23.06 11.61 -4.65
CA LEU A 672 23.17 11.90 -6.10
C LEU A 672 22.56 10.76 -6.93
N GLU A 673 22.92 9.51 -6.64
CA GLU A 673 22.36 8.32 -7.29
C GLU A 673 20.83 8.24 -7.08
N SER A 674 20.35 8.65 -5.88
CA SER A 674 18.92 8.72 -5.63
C SER A 674 18.23 9.70 -6.57
N VAL A 675 18.77 10.91 -6.74
CA VAL A 675 18.19 11.94 -7.61
C VAL A 675 18.27 11.55 -9.08
N ASP A 676 19.34 10.89 -9.51
CA ASP A 676 19.49 10.40 -10.90
C ASP A 676 18.45 9.32 -11.25
N ASN A 677 18.12 8.45 -10.28
CA ASN A 677 17.11 7.41 -10.45
C ASN A 677 15.68 7.89 -10.19
N ASN A 678 15.51 8.84 -9.25
CA ASN A 678 14.22 9.40 -8.83
C ASN A 678 14.37 10.88 -8.43
N PRO A 679 14.28 11.82 -9.36
CA PRO A 679 14.43 13.25 -9.08
C PRO A 679 13.31 13.83 -8.21
N LEU A 680 12.24 13.06 -7.96
CA LEU A 680 11.18 13.41 -7.01
C LEU A 680 11.50 13.05 -5.55
N SER A 681 12.69 12.52 -5.24
CA SER A 681 13.12 12.22 -3.87
C SER A 681 13.51 13.50 -3.13
N GLY A 682 12.55 14.12 -2.43
CA GLY A 682 12.78 15.37 -1.66
C GLY A 682 13.80 15.15 -0.55
N GLU A 683 13.80 14.00 0.09
CA GLU A 683 14.76 13.63 1.14
C GLU A 683 16.20 13.60 0.60
N ALA A 684 16.41 13.09 -0.62
CA ALA A 684 17.74 13.09 -1.24
C ALA A 684 18.22 14.52 -1.53
N TRP A 685 17.33 15.41 -2.00
CA TRP A 685 17.65 16.82 -2.15
C TRP A 685 18.03 17.49 -0.83
N CYS A 686 17.35 17.19 0.27
CA CYS A 686 17.70 17.67 1.60
C CYS A 686 19.09 17.18 2.05
N VAL A 687 19.43 15.92 1.81
CA VAL A 687 20.78 15.38 2.11
C VAL A 687 21.84 16.11 1.29
N LEU A 688 21.59 16.34 -0.02
CA LEU A 688 22.51 17.09 -0.88
C LEU A 688 22.68 18.54 -0.40
N ALA A 689 21.63 19.17 0.07
CA ALA A 689 21.70 20.52 0.66
C ALA A 689 22.58 20.54 1.90
N ARG A 690 22.34 19.64 2.86
CA ARG A 690 23.10 19.52 4.11
C ARG A 690 24.59 19.16 3.90
N LEU A 691 24.93 18.50 2.79
CA LEU A 691 26.28 18.10 2.44
C LEU A 691 26.89 18.98 1.34
N SER A 692 26.24 20.08 0.96
CA SER A 692 26.70 20.97 -0.11
C SER A 692 28.05 21.62 0.22
N PHE A 693 28.28 21.96 1.48
CA PHE A 693 29.51 22.58 1.98
C PHE A 693 30.76 21.74 1.74
N LEU A 694 30.63 20.39 1.67
CA LEU A 694 31.76 19.50 1.41
C LEU A 694 32.47 19.76 0.07
N PHE A 695 31.80 20.42 -0.87
CA PHE A 695 32.33 20.65 -2.21
C PHE A 695 32.47 22.12 -2.59
N SER A 696 31.63 22.96 -2.02
CA SER A 696 31.69 24.40 -2.21
C SER A 696 30.94 25.02 -1.03
N PRO A 697 31.62 25.80 -0.20
CA PRO A 697 30.97 26.54 0.87
C PRO A 697 30.18 27.72 0.27
N ASP A 698 29.05 27.41 -0.38
CA ASP A 698 28.16 28.36 -1.03
C ASP A 698 26.74 28.19 -0.46
N PRO A 699 26.28 29.13 0.39
CA PRO A 699 24.98 29.05 1.02
C PRO A 699 23.82 29.16 0.02
N GLU A 700 23.98 29.85 -1.10
CA GLU A 700 22.95 29.96 -2.14
C GLU A 700 22.67 28.60 -2.78
N ARG A 701 23.70 27.76 -2.91
CA ARG A 701 23.54 26.42 -3.44
C ARG A 701 22.72 25.52 -2.50
N ALA A 702 23.01 25.54 -1.20
CA ALA A 702 22.22 24.80 -0.22
C ALA A 702 20.74 25.22 -0.27
N ARG A 703 20.50 26.53 -0.37
CA ARG A 703 19.14 27.09 -0.49
C ARG A 703 18.41 26.59 -1.74
N HIS A 704 19.05 26.63 -2.93
CA HIS A 704 18.45 26.14 -4.16
C HIS A 704 18.09 24.65 -4.09
N LEU A 705 18.94 23.82 -3.45
CA LEU A 705 18.66 22.38 -3.25
C LEU A 705 17.45 22.15 -2.31
N ILE A 706 17.32 22.95 -1.26
CA ILE A 706 16.15 22.90 -0.36
C ILE A 706 14.89 23.38 -1.09
N ASP A 707 14.96 24.46 -1.86
CA ASP A 707 13.83 24.95 -2.65
C ASP A 707 13.39 23.88 -3.66
N GLN A 708 14.35 23.17 -4.30
CA GLN A 708 14.06 22.03 -5.17
C GLN A 708 13.35 20.89 -4.41
N ALA A 709 13.79 20.55 -3.20
CA ALA A 709 13.12 19.56 -2.36
C ALA A 709 11.67 19.96 -2.06
N CYS A 710 11.42 21.23 -1.76
CA CYS A 710 10.07 21.75 -1.51
C CYS A 710 9.18 21.70 -2.78
N VAL A 711 9.73 21.94 -3.96
CA VAL A 711 8.99 21.84 -5.23
C VAL A 711 8.52 20.42 -5.49
N VAL A 712 9.39 19.41 -5.30
CA VAL A 712 9.06 18.01 -5.59
C VAL A 712 8.31 17.30 -4.44
N ARG A 713 8.37 17.83 -3.22
CA ARG A 713 7.70 17.27 -2.03
C ARG A 713 7.09 18.39 -1.15
N PRO A 714 6.12 19.15 -1.68
CA PRO A 714 5.59 20.33 -0.98
C PRO A 714 4.85 20.02 0.33
N HIS A 715 4.43 18.77 0.52
CA HIS A 715 3.67 18.35 1.70
C HIS A 715 4.42 17.30 2.55
N ASN A 716 5.68 16.99 2.23
CA ASN A 716 6.47 16.06 3.01
C ASN A 716 6.99 16.72 4.28
N GLY A 717 6.58 16.19 5.44
CA GLY A 717 6.92 16.80 6.73
C GLY A 717 8.43 16.87 7.02
N GLN A 718 9.22 15.89 6.54
CA GLN A 718 10.68 15.90 6.69
C GLN A 718 11.31 17.02 5.86
N VAL A 719 10.91 17.16 4.60
CA VAL A 719 11.38 18.23 3.71
C VAL A 719 11.02 19.60 4.28
N LEU A 720 9.78 19.76 4.74
CA LEU A 720 9.31 21.01 5.36
C LEU A 720 10.08 21.35 6.64
N PHE A 721 10.46 20.35 7.44
CA PHE A 721 11.27 20.54 8.64
C PHE A 721 12.67 21.04 8.29
N GLU A 722 13.34 20.38 7.33
CA GLU A 722 14.68 20.79 6.88
C GLU A 722 14.67 22.17 6.21
N ALA A 723 13.62 22.47 5.45
CA ALA A 723 13.44 23.80 4.87
C ALA A 723 13.21 24.89 5.95
N GLY A 724 12.49 24.54 7.02
CA GLY A 724 12.33 25.42 8.18
C GLY A 724 13.64 25.69 8.90
N ASN A 725 14.48 24.66 9.08
CA ASN A 725 15.80 24.79 9.66
C ASN A 725 16.70 25.70 8.80
N ALA A 726 16.70 25.49 7.48
CA ALA A 726 17.45 26.32 6.55
C ALA A 726 16.98 27.81 6.57
N ALA A 727 15.66 28.01 6.64
CA ALA A 727 15.10 29.38 6.75
C ALA A 727 15.53 30.06 8.06
N LEU A 728 15.56 29.34 9.19
CA LEU A 728 16.03 29.85 10.46
C LEU A 728 17.50 30.26 10.40
N ILE A 729 18.36 29.41 9.84
CA ILE A 729 19.80 29.70 9.69
C ILE A 729 20.02 30.97 8.86
N ASN A 730 19.20 31.18 7.83
CA ASN A 730 19.23 32.38 7.00
C ASN A 730 18.55 33.61 7.63
N GLY A 731 18.07 33.51 8.88
CA GLY A 731 17.43 34.59 9.62
C GLY A 731 15.97 34.86 9.27
N ASP A 732 15.36 34.04 8.37
CA ASP A 732 13.95 34.14 8.00
C ASP A 732 13.09 33.33 8.99
N THR A 733 12.90 33.93 10.18
CA THR A 733 12.17 33.26 11.26
C THR A 733 10.68 33.07 10.97
N GLU A 734 10.05 33.95 10.21
CA GLU A 734 8.63 33.84 9.86
C GLU A 734 8.39 32.66 8.92
N ARG A 735 9.22 32.53 7.90
CA ARG A 735 9.21 31.38 6.97
C ARG A 735 9.51 30.07 7.72
N ALA A 736 10.48 30.06 8.64
CA ALA A 736 10.82 28.90 9.45
C ALA A 736 9.60 28.38 10.24
N TRP A 737 8.91 29.26 10.97
CA TRP A 737 7.71 28.89 11.72
C TRP A 737 6.56 28.43 10.83
N SER A 738 6.38 29.05 9.67
CA SER A 738 5.37 28.62 8.70
C SER A 738 5.63 27.17 8.21
N LEU A 739 6.88 26.86 7.89
CA LEU A 739 7.29 25.53 7.42
C LEU A 739 7.22 24.48 8.54
N TRP A 740 7.67 24.82 9.75
CA TRP A 740 7.57 23.92 10.91
C TRP A 740 6.12 23.66 11.31
N ARG A 741 5.22 24.62 11.19
CA ARG A 741 3.77 24.40 11.39
C ARG A 741 3.22 23.38 10.40
N GLN A 742 3.58 23.49 9.15
CA GLN A 742 3.17 22.52 8.12
C GLN A 742 3.78 21.13 8.38
N SER A 743 5.06 21.06 8.73
CA SER A 743 5.74 19.81 9.13
C SER A 743 5.07 19.16 10.34
N PHE A 744 4.77 19.94 11.38
CA PHE A 744 4.09 19.51 12.59
C PHE A 744 2.72 18.89 12.31
N ALA A 745 1.97 19.44 11.35
CA ALA A 745 0.67 18.94 10.94
C ALA A 745 0.76 17.70 10.04
N ALA A 746 1.92 17.40 9.42
CA ALA A 746 2.06 16.38 8.40
C ALA A 746 1.89 14.94 8.91
N SER A 747 2.42 14.61 10.08
CA SER A 747 2.26 13.28 10.69
C SER A 747 2.63 13.29 12.18
N ARG A 748 2.26 12.20 12.89
CA ARG A 748 2.61 12.03 14.31
C ARG A 748 4.12 12.00 14.54
N SER A 749 4.88 11.34 13.67
CA SER A 749 6.35 11.27 13.78
C SER A 749 7.00 12.63 13.54
N GLN A 750 6.54 13.38 12.54
CA GLN A 750 7.03 14.73 12.27
C GLN A 750 6.68 15.71 13.39
N ARG A 751 5.48 15.61 13.94
CA ARG A 751 5.05 16.35 15.13
C ARG A 751 6.03 16.17 16.29
N GLN A 752 6.40 14.93 16.58
CA GLN A 752 7.36 14.65 17.66
C GLN A 752 8.77 15.17 17.34
N MET A 753 9.19 15.10 16.08
CA MET A 753 10.49 15.64 15.65
C MET A 753 10.57 17.15 15.82
N VAL A 754 9.56 17.91 15.36
CA VAL A 754 9.48 19.35 15.55
C VAL A 754 9.47 19.70 17.04
N LEU A 755 8.66 19.03 17.86
CA LEU A 755 8.59 19.27 19.29
C LEU A 755 9.93 19.01 20.00
N ARG A 756 10.65 17.96 19.63
CA ARG A 756 11.99 17.66 20.20
C ARG A 756 13.00 18.76 19.87
N ALA A 757 12.98 19.28 18.64
CA ALA A 757 13.85 20.36 18.25
C ALA A 757 13.57 21.66 19.06
N LEU A 758 12.30 21.89 19.40
CA LEU A 758 11.87 23.07 20.13
C LEU A 758 11.91 22.93 21.66
N LEU A 759 11.94 21.71 22.19
CA LEU A 759 11.77 21.40 23.62
C LEU A 759 12.73 22.16 24.54
N HIS A 760 13.95 22.40 24.08
CA HIS A 760 15.00 23.06 24.88
C HIS A 760 15.12 24.58 24.65
N ALA A 761 14.51 25.08 23.56
CA ALA A 761 14.69 26.44 23.10
C ALA A 761 13.46 27.33 23.32
N VAL A 762 12.24 26.73 23.37
CA VAL A 762 10.99 27.49 23.33
C VAL A 762 10.04 27.02 24.42
N PRO A 763 9.41 27.94 25.20
CA PRO A 763 8.38 27.61 26.19
C PRO A 763 7.13 26.98 25.54
N ALA A 764 6.41 26.10 26.28
CA ALA A 764 5.22 25.41 25.81
C ALA A 764 4.11 26.35 25.29
N SER A 765 3.85 27.45 25.98
CA SER A 765 2.84 28.45 25.57
C SER A 765 3.17 29.07 24.21
N GLU A 766 4.44 29.38 23.98
CA GLU A 766 4.91 29.97 22.73
C GLU A 766 4.88 28.94 21.57
N VAL A 767 5.21 27.71 21.86
CA VAL A 767 5.04 26.60 20.89
C VAL A 767 3.57 26.45 20.47
N CYS A 768 2.63 26.49 21.42
CA CYS A 768 1.20 26.46 21.12
C CYS A 768 0.78 27.67 20.24
N ARG A 769 1.28 28.86 20.53
CA ARG A 769 0.98 30.09 19.79
C ARG A 769 1.50 29.99 18.34
N LEU A 770 2.73 29.54 18.16
CA LEU A 770 3.41 29.51 16.86
C LEU A 770 2.98 28.35 15.96
N LEU A 771 2.77 27.16 16.53
CA LEU A 771 2.41 25.97 15.75
C LEU A 771 0.89 25.80 15.58
N SER A 772 0.06 26.46 16.39
CA SER A 772 -1.41 26.36 16.37
C SER A 772 -1.88 24.88 16.36
N PRO A 773 -1.52 24.09 17.41
CA PRO A 773 -1.71 22.64 17.41
C PRO A 773 -3.19 22.23 17.45
N ASP A 774 -3.51 21.12 16.81
CA ASP A 774 -4.77 20.38 16.99
C ASP A 774 -4.79 19.65 18.37
N LEU A 775 -5.88 18.96 18.70
CA LEU A 775 -5.99 18.24 19.98
C LEU A 775 -4.85 17.23 20.20
N ASP A 776 -4.44 16.50 19.16
CA ASP A 776 -3.34 15.55 19.27
C ASP A 776 -1.99 16.25 19.42
N GLY A 777 -1.83 17.42 18.83
CA GLY A 777 -0.68 18.31 19.05
C GLY A 777 -0.61 18.81 20.48
N LEU A 778 -1.72 19.28 21.03
CA LEU A 778 -1.81 19.72 22.43
C LEU A 778 -1.52 18.56 23.41
N ARG A 779 -1.99 17.35 23.12
CA ARG A 779 -1.64 16.14 23.90
C ARG A 779 -0.13 15.89 23.90
N ALA A 780 0.50 15.97 22.73
CA ALA A 780 1.93 15.77 22.60
C ALA A 780 2.76 16.84 23.33
N ILE A 781 2.36 18.11 23.24
CA ILE A 781 3.01 19.22 23.95
C ILE A 781 2.84 19.04 25.48
N ASP A 782 1.63 18.75 25.98
CA ASP A 782 1.39 18.52 27.41
C ASP A 782 2.26 17.39 27.96
N VAL A 783 2.40 16.27 27.21
CA VAL A 783 3.27 15.17 27.64
C VAL A 783 4.73 15.58 27.65
N MET A 784 5.26 16.19 26.59
CA MET A 784 6.69 16.46 26.45
C MET A 784 7.19 17.57 27.38
N TRP A 785 6.39 18.64 27.60
CA TRP A 785 6.77 19.75 28.47
C TRP A 785 6.46 19.53 29.94
N SER A 786 5.51 18.63 30.29
CA SER A 786 5.14 18.35 31.71
C SER A 786 6.30 17.91 32.59
N PHE A 787 7.38 17.36 32.01
CA PHE A 787 8.56 16.92 32.78
C PHE A 787 9.57 18.04 33.03
N ARG A 788 9.39 19.23 32.42
CA ARG A 788 10.36 20.34 32.46
C ARG A 788 9.77 21.68 32.91
N SER A 789 8.46 21.84 32.73
CA SER A 789 7.75 23.06 33.00
C SER A 789 7.00 22.99 34.32
N THR A 790 6.86 24.11 34.97
CA THR A 790 6.06 24.26 36.19
C THR A 790 4.57 24.03 35.89
N PRO A 791 3.75 23.65 36.90
CA PRO A 791 2.30 23.53 36.72
C PRO A 791 1.63 24.81 36.20
N GLU A 792 2.17 25.98 36.54
CA GLU A 792 1.68 27.28 36.11
C GLU A 792 1.95 27.51 34.62
N GLU A 793 3.15 27.22 34.14
CA GLU A 793 3.50 27.32 32.71
C GLU A 793 2.64 26.39 31.83
N MET A 794 2.27 25.24 32.37
CA MET A 794 1.43 24.28 31.67
C MET A 794 -0.07 24.56 31.73
N ARG A 795 -0.50 25.53 32.54
CA ARG A 795 -1.91 25.87 32.75
C ARG A 795 -2.58 26.29 31.46
N ASP A 796 -1.94 27.18 30.70
CA ASP A 796 -2.47 27.68 29.43
C ASP A 796 -2.61 26.56 28.38
N VAL A 797 -1.62 25.68 28.27
CA VAL A 797 -1.64 24.51 27.37
C VAL A 797 -2.80 23.58 27.71
N ARG A 798 -2.97 23.27 29.01
CA ARG A 798 -4.05 22.40 29.50
C ARG A 798 -5.42 23.03 29.31
N GLN A 799 -5.52 24.35 29.42
CA GLN A 799 -6.76 25.07 29.19
C GLN A 799 -7.14 25.06 27.70
N GLN A 800 -6.19 25.30 26.79
CA GLN A 800 -6.40 25.15 25.35
C GLN A 800 -6.80 23.71 24.97
N ARG A 801 -6.14 22.73 25.61
CA ARG A 801 -6.45 21.31 25.40
C ARG A 801 -7.86 20.97 25.88
N LEU A 802 -8.29 21.48 27.03
CA LEU A 802 -9.65 21.30 27.53
C LEU A 802 -10.70 21.86 26.57
N LEU A 803 -10.49 23.09 26.06
CA LEU A 803 -11.36 23.71 25.08
C LEU A 803 -11.44 22.90 23.78
N ALA A 804 -10.30 22.36 23.32
CA ALA A 804 -10.27 21.52 22.13
C ALA A 804 -11.04 20.19 22.34
N VAL A 805 -10.91 19.58 23.54
CA VAL A 805 -11.69 18.37 23.91
C VAL A 805 -13.17 18.67 23.97
N GLN A 806 -13.58 19.79 24.59
CA GLN A 806 -14.98 20.20 24.68
C GLN A 806 -15.59 20.45 23.30
N LYS A 807 -14.87 21.14 22.41
CA LYS A 807 -15.31 21.34 21.03
C LYS A 807 -15.49 20.02 20.28
N GLN A 808 -14.60 19.06 20.51
CA GLN A 808 -14.70 17.75 19.90
C GLN A 808 -15.86 16.92 20.48
N LEU A 809 -16.15 17.05 21.78
CA LEU A 809 -17.31 16.45 22.43
C LEU A 809 -18.63 16.94 21.84
N GLU A 810 -18.77 18.25 21.62
CA GLU A 810 -19.96 18.83 20.97
C GLU A 810 -20.23 18.21 19.57
N LEU A 811 -19.15 17.97 18.80
CA LEU A 811 -19.25 17.33 17.48
C LEU A 811 -19.67 15.86 17.59
N PHE A 812 -19.10 15.09 18.54
CA PHE A 812 -19.37 13.65 18.66
C PHE A 812 -20.67 13.32 19.37
N GLU A 813 -21.18 14.18 20.26
CA GLU A 813 -22.49 13.99 20.90
C GLU A 813 -23.65 13.97 19.88
N SER A 814 -23.47 14.68 18.77
CA SER A 814 -24.44 14.68 17.67
C SER A 814 -24.28 13.52 16.71
N MET A 815 -23.10 12.88 16.62
CA MET A 815 -22.74 11.92 15.55
C MET A 815 -22.33 10.52 16.04
N ASP A 816 -21.65 10.39 17.19
CA ASP A 816 -21.06 9.10 17.62
C ASP A 816 -20.95 8.97 19.15
N ARG A 817 -21.93 8.31 19.76
CA ARG A 817 -22.00 8.10 21.22
C ARG A 817 -20.87 7.21 21.77
N VAL A 818 -20.19 6.42 20.96
CA VAL A 818 -19.13 5.50 21.40
C VAL A 818 -17.82 6.23 21.71
N LYS A 819 -17.54 7.34 21.00
CA LYS A 819 -16.31 8.13 21.18
C LYS A 819 -16.40 9.19 22.29
N ALA A 820 -17.57 9.49 22.78
CA ALA A 820 -17.80 10.49 23.81
C ALA A 820 -17.21 10.13 25.20
N PRO A 821 -17.32 8.89 25.73
CA PRO A 821 -16.81 8.55 27.05
C PRO A 821 -15.30 8.75 27.24
N PRO A 822 -14.39 8.33 26.30
CA PRO A 822 -12.96 8.59 26.45
C PRO A 822 -12.62 10.09 26.47
N LEU A 823 -13.32 10.92 25.66
CA LEU A 823 -13.10 12.36 25.64
C LEU A 823 -13.61 13.03 26.93
N ARG A 824 -14.70 12.55 27.52
CA ARG A 824 -15.18 13.03 28.82
C ARG A 824 -14.21 12.69 29.94
N LEU A 825 -13.60 11.49 29.92
CA LEU A 825 -12.56 11.10 30.85
C LEU A 825 -11.33 12.03 30.73
N GLU A 826 -10.92 12.36 29.50
CA GLU A 826 -9.84 13.31 29.25
C GLU A 826 -10.20 14.72 29.75
N ALA A 827 -11.40 15.20 29.46
CA ALA A 827 -11.88 16.51 29.97
C ALA A 827 -11.85 16.56 31.51
N ALA A 828 -12.38 15.55 32.19
CA ALA A 828 -12.37 15.46 33.64
C ALA A 828 -10.95 15.42 34.22
N SER A 829 -10.01 14.72 33.57
CA SER A 829 -8.60 14.71 33.96
C SER A 829 -7.96 16.10 33.83
N LEU A 830 -8.28 16.83 32.79
CA LEU A 830 -7.77 18.20 32.58
C LEU A 830 -8.39 19.18 33.59
N GLN A 831 -9.70 19.11 33.81
CA GLN A 831 -10.41 19.92 34.82
C GLN A 831 -9.80 19.72 36.21
N LYS A 832 -9.56 18.46 36.62
CA LYS A 832 -8.86 18.14 37.88
C LYS A 832 -7.46 18.77 37.95
N ARG A 833 -6.65 18.65 36.88
CA ARG A 833 -5.30 19.23 36.81
C ARG A 833 -5.30 20.76 36.83
N LEU A 834 -6.37 21.39 36.37
CA LEU A 834 -6.58 22.83 36.38
C LEU A 834 -7.14 23.33 37.72
N GLY A 835 -7.51 22.45 38.66
CA GLY A 835 -8.05 22.72 39.95
C GLY A 835 -9.58 22.87 40.01
N ASP A 836 -10.28 22.61 38.90
CA ASP A 836 -11.73 22.63 38.80
C ASP A 836 -12.32 21.23 39.12
N ILE A 837 -12.25 20.91 40.42
CA ILE A 837 -12.64 19.60 40.93
C ILE A 837 -14.14 19.32 40.74
N ASP A 838 -14.97 20.36 40.85
CA ASP A 838 -16.43 20.25 40.74
C ASP A 838 -16.84 19.96 39.29
N ALA A 839 -16.25 20.65 38.34
CA ALA A 839 -16.48 20.39 36.93
C ALA A 839 -16.00 18.98 36.53
N ALA A 840 -14.86 18.52 37.08
CA ALA A 840 -14.37 17.18 36.84
C ALA A 840 -15.35 16.11 37.33
N ALA A 841 -15.94 16.26 38.54
CA ALA A 841 -16.96 15.36 39.08
C ALA A 841 -18.18 15.30 38.16
N ALA A 842 -18.72 16.48 37.81
CA ALA A 842 -19.91 16.55 36.93
C ALA A 842 -19.65 15.90 35.55
N THR A 843 -18.47 16.08 34.98
CA THR A 843 -18.08 15.48 33.69
C THR A 843 -18.00 13.93 33.78
N LEU A 844 -17.48 13.40 34.88
CA LEU A 844 -17.42 11.94 35.12
C LEU A 844 -18.80 11.35 35.36
N GLU A 845 -19.66 12.02 36.11
CA GLU A 845 -21.05 11.59 36.30
C GLU A 845 -21.82 11.55 34.98
N MET A 846 -21.61 12.54 34.10
CA MET A 846 -22.18 12.51 32.75
C MET A 846 -21.68 11.30 31.93
N ALA A 847 -20.39 10.96 32.05
CA ALA A 847 -19.84 9.76 31.36
C ALA A 847 -20.48 8.47 31.89
N LEU A 848 -20.66 8.33 33.21
CA LEU A 848 -21.27 7.18 33.86
C LEU A 848 -22.77 7.08 33.59
N ASN A 849 -23.46 8.19 33.41
CA ASN A 849 -24.87 8.19 33.00
C ASN A 849 -25.08 7.66 31.57
N MET A 850 -24.05 7.79 30.70
CA MET A 850 -24.07 7.23 29.36
C MET A 850 -23.76 5.74 29.34
N ASP A 851 -22.78 5.31 30.12
CA ASP A 851 -22.40 3.89 30.29
C ASP A 851 -21.92 3.64 31.71
N PRO A 852 -22.81 3.10 32.59
CA PRO A 852 -22.47 2.77 33.98
C PRO A 852 -21.47 1.61 34.14
N GLY A 853 -21.12 0.94 33.04
CA GLY A 853 -20.17 -0.19 33.02
C GLY A 853 -18.70 0.20 32.88
N LEU A 854 -18.39 1.45 32.57
CA LEU A 854 -17.02 1.92 32.33
C LEU A 854 -16.19 1.97 33.60
N PHE A 855 -15.07 1.23 33.62
CA PHE A 855 -14.21 1.14 34.79
C PHE A 855 -13.42 2.44 35.07
N ASP A 856 -12.86 3.07 34.02
CA ASP A 856 -11.94 4.21 34.19
C ASP A 856 -12.61 5.48 34.73
N PRO A 857 -13.85 5.86 34.32
CA PRO A 857 -14.59 6.94 34.97
C PRO A 857 -14.85 6.69 36.44
N HIS A 858 -15.29 5.48 36.85
CA HIS A 858 -15.46 5.12 38.27
C HIS A 858 -14.14 5.25 39.03
N ARG A 859 -13.03 4.75 38.44
CA ARG A 859 -11.70 4.84 39.09
C ARG A 859 -11.27 6.28 39.27
N MET A 860 -11.50 7.14 38.26
CA MET A 860 -11.14 8.57 38.36
C MET A 860 -12.05 9.32 39.32
N LEU A 861 -13.31 8.97 39.40
CA LEU A 861 -14.27 9.58 40.32
C LEU A 861 -13.88 9.35 41.78
N ILE A 862 -13.20 8.23 42.11
CA ILE A 862 -12.61 8.01 43.44
C ILE A 862 -11.64 9.13 43.80
N ASP A 863 -10.69 9.43 42.89
CA ASP A 863 -9.66 10.44 43.15
C ASP A 863 -10.27 11.85 43.25
N VAL A 864 -11.27 12.14 42.42
CA VAL A 864 -11.99 13.42 42.44
C VAL A 864 -12.84 13.57 43.72
N ALA A 865 -13.53 12.51 44.16
CA ALA A 865 -14.31 12.52 45.39
C ALA A 865 -13.43 12.66 46.64
N MET A 866 -12.24 12.02 46.63
CA MET A 866 -11.24 12.17 47.69
C MET A 866 -10.75 13.63 47.78
N ASP A 867 -10.49 14.27 46.64
CA ASP A 867 -10.04 15.67 46.60
C ASP A 867 -11.15 16.65 47.02
N ARG A 868 -12.43 16.30 46.85
CA ARG A 868 -13.61 17.04 47.34
C ARG A 868 -13.94 16.78 48.82
N HIS A 869 -13.25 15.86 49.47
CA HIS A 869 -13.61 15.34 50.80
C HIS A 869 -15.00 14.64 50.86
N ASP A 870 -15.50 14.16 49.69
CA ASP A 870 -16.74 13.37 49.64
C ASP A 870 -16.44 11.89 49.82
N TRP A 871 -16.26 11.51 51.08
CA TRP A 871 -15.85 10.17 51.47
C TRP A 871 -16.92 9.12 51.18
N THR A 872 -18.17 9.52 51.12
CA THR A 872 -19.33 8.64 50.81
C THR A 872 -19.29 8.20 49.35
N THR A 873 -19.10 9.14 48.42
CA THR A 873 -18.94 8.82 47.01
C THR A 873 -17.63 8.06 46.77
N ALA A 874 -16.52 8.49 47.40
CA ALA A 874 -15.24 7.81 47.24
C ALA A 874 -15.35 6.33 47.66
N ARG A 875 -15.96 6.03 48.79
CA ARG A 875 -16.15 4.65 49.29
C ARG A 875 -17.01 3.82 48.34
N ARG A 876 -18.15 4.34 47.89
CA ARG A 876 -19.05 3.68 46.94
C ARG A 876 -18.35 3.29 45.67
N GLU A 877 -17.58 4.21 45.06
CA GLU A 877 -16.86 4.00 43.84
C GLU A 877 -15.68 3.02 44.00
N VAL A 878 -14.98 3.05 45.12
CA VAL A 878 -13.94 2.06 45.42
C VAL A 878 -14.53 0.67 45.56
N GLU A 879 -15.63 0.51 46.28
CA GLU A 879 -16.32 -0.78 46.45
C GLU A 879 -16.77 -1.32 45.08
N TRP A 880 -17.32 -0.46 44.19
CA TRP A 880 -17.69 -0.81 42.83
C TRP A 880 -16.48 -1.28 41.98
N CYS A 881 -15.33 -0.59 42.06
CA CYS A 881 -14.10 -0.98 41.39
C CYS A 881 -13.53 -2.28 41.91
N LEU A 882 -13.56 -2.50 43.25
CA LEU A 882 -13.05 -3.73 43.88
C LEU A 882 -13.89 -4.95 43.51
N MET A 883 -15.22 -4.84 43.36
CA MET A 883 -16.07 -5.94 42.87
C MET A 883 -15.61 -6.45 41.49
N ARG A 884 -14.98 -5.60 40.66
CA ARG A 884 -14.50 -5.95 39.32
C ARG A 884 -13.00 -6.32 39.28
N ARG A 885 -12.21 -5.77 40.22
CA ARG A 885 -10.76 -6.03 40.33
C ARG A 885 -10.41 -6.31 41.82
N PRO A 886 -10.82 -7.45 42.37
CA PRO A 886 -10.66 -7.74 43.80
C PRO A 886 -9.20 -7.87 44.24
N GLU A 887 -8.30 -8.19 43.33
CA GLU A 887 -6.86 -8.36 43.64
C GLU A 887 -6.07 -7.03 43.70
N SER A 888 -6.69 -5.90 43.37
CA SER A 888 -6.00 -4.60 43.31
C SER A 888 -5.65 -4.09 44.74
N SER A 889 -4.39 -4.16 45.11
CA SER A 889 -3.86 -3.62 46.36
C SER A 889 -4.04 -2.10 46.48
N SER A 890 -3.90 -1.37 45.36
CA SER A 890 -4.10 0.09 45.36
C SER A 890 -5.54 0.50 45.69
N LEU A 891 -6.54 -0.24 45.23
CA LEU A 891 -7.95 0.02 45.53
C LEU A 891 -8.25 -0.33 47.01
N LYS A 892 -7.66 -1.39 47.56
CA LYS A 892 -7.79 -1.72 48.99
C LYS A 892 -7.23 -0.64 49.91
N ILE A 893 -6.09 -0.04 49.52
CA ILE A 893 -5.52 1.11 50.22
C ILE A 893 -6.44 2.34 50.16
N LEU A 894 -7.01 2.62 49.03
CA LEU A 894 -7.95 3.72 48.84
C LEU A 894 -9.23 3.52 49.65
N LEU A 895 -9.75 2.29 49.73
CA LEU A 895 -10.88 1.96 50.58
C LEU A 895 -10.57 2.26 52.05
N THR A 896 -9.44 1.80 52.53
CA THR A 896 -8.99 2.07 53.92
C THR A 896 -8.89 3.55 54.22
N LYS A 897 -8.30 4.36 53.26
CA LYS A 897 -8.23 5.81 53.41
C LYS A 897 -9.61 6.47 53.44
N ALA A 898 -10.51 6.06 52.56
CA ALA A 898 -11.87 6.61 52.51
C ALA A 898 -12.66 6.32 53.80
N VAL A 899 -12.56 5.10 54.32
CA VAL A 899 -13.24 4.68 55.55
C VAL A 899 -12.68 5.42 56.78
N LEU A 900 -11.36 5.51 56.91
CA LEU A 900 -10.74 6.22 58.04
C LEU A 900 -11.08 7.72 58.03
N ALA A 901 -11.07 8.36 56.87
CA ALA A 901 -11.39 9.75 56.74
C ALA A 901 -12.88 10.04 56.99
N ALA A 902 -13.80 9.13 56.62
CA ALA A 902 -15.22 9.23 56.92
C ALA A 902 -15.47 9.15 58.43
N SER A 903 -14.80 8.21 59.15
CA SER A 903 -14.94 8.04 60.62
C SER A 903 -14.39 9.24 61.41
N HIS A 904 -13.31 9.91 60.92
CA HIS A 904 -12.81 11.14 61.53
C HIS A 904 -13.76 12.31 61.37
N ASN A 905 -14.46 12.42 60.27
CA ASN A 905 -15.41 13.49 60.01
C ASN A 905 -16.70 13.34 60.84
N GLU A 906 -17.20 12.14 61.02
CA GLU A 906 -18.34 11.83 61.92
C GLU A 906 -18.02 12.19 63.39
N ASN A 907 -16.86 11.80 63.89
CA ASN A 907 -16.40 12.14 65.24
C ASN A 907 -16.18 13.66 65.47
N SER A 908 -15.82 14.41 64.45
CA SER A 908 -15.69 15.86 64.53
C SER A 908 -17.03 16.61 64.55
N LEU A 909 -18.07 16.05 63.93
CA LEU A 909 -19.44 16.58 63.94
C LEU A 909 -20.17 16.29 65.25
N GLU A 910 -19.93 15.17 65.92
CA GLU A 910 -20.47 14.87 67.22
C GLU A 910 -19.89 15.70 68.33
N ASN A 911 -18.60 16.10 68.22
CA ASN A 911 -17.94 16.99 69.17
C ASN A 911 -18.31 18.46 69.09
N THR A 912 -19.06 18.89 68.06
CA THR A 912 -19.49 20.30 67.84
C THR A 912 -20.98 20.53 68.16
N SER A 913 -21.72 19.52 68.70
CA SER A 913 -23.07 19.75 69.22
C SER A 913 -23.00 20.47 70.58
N PRO A 914 -23.59 21.67 70.76
CA PRO A 914 -23.61 22.30 72.03
C PRO A 914 -24.52 21.52 72.97
N GLN A 915 -23.98 21.07 74.10
CA GLN A 915 -24.79 20.59 75.21
C GLN A 915 -25.81 21.67 75.61
N ARG A 916 -27.05 21.34 75.46
CA ARG A 916 -28.19 21.93 76.17
C ARG A 916 -28.68 21.03 77.27
#